data_8b20777992dbba6270683a95458a9283
#
_entry.id   8b20777992dbba6270683a95458a9283
#
_cell.length_a   1.000
_cell.length_b   1.000
_cell.length_c   1.000
_cell.angle_alpha   90.00
_cell.angle_beta   90.00
_cell.angle_gamma   90.00
#
_symmetry.space_group_name_H-M   'P 1'
#
loop_
_entity.id
_entity.type
_entity.pdbx_description
1 polymer ?
#
loop_
_entity_poly.entity_id
_entity_poly.type
_entity_poly.pdbx_seq_one_letter_code
_entity_poly.pdbx_strand_id
1 'polypeptide(L)'
;MYLFESLNQLIQTYLPEDQIKRLRQAYLVARDAHEGQTRSSGEPYITHPVAVACILAEMKLDYETLMAALLHDVIEDTPATYQDMEQLFGKSVAELVEGVSKLDKLKFRDKKEAQAENFRKMIMAMVQDIRVILIKLADRTHNMRTLGSLRPDKRRRIARETLEIYSPLAHRLGIHHIKTELEELGFEALYPNRYRVIKEVVKAARGNRKEMIQKILSEIEGRLQEAGIPCRVSGREKHLYSIYCKMVLKEQRFHSIMDIYAFRVIVHDSDTCYRVLGQMHSLYKPRPGRVKDYIAIPKANGYQSLHTSMIGPHGVPVEVQIRTEDMDQMAEMGVAAHWAYKEHGETSTTAQIRAQRWMQSLLELQQSAGSSFEFIESVKSDLFPDEIYVFTPEGRIVELPAGATPVDFAYAVHTDIGHACVGARVDRQPYPLSQPLSSGQTVEIITAPGARPNAAWLNFVVSSKARAKIRQLLKNLKRDDSVSLGRRLLNHALGGSRKLAEIPQENIQRELDRMKLATLDDLLAEIGLGNAMSVVVAKNLQQGEAVVPTVAQSNHGHLPIKGADGVLITFAKCCRPIPGDPIIAHVSPGKGLVIHHESCRNIRGYQKEPEKFMAVEWDKETEQEFITEIKGEMFNHQGALANLTAAINTTTSNIQSLNTEEKDGRVYSTFIRLTARDRVHLANIMRKIRVMPDVIKVTRNRN
;
A
#
# COMPACT_ATOMS: atom_id res chain seq x y z
N MET A 1 -34.54 -17.46 22.29
CA MET A 1 -33.96 -18.79 22.27
C MET A 1 -33.56 -19.22 20.85
N TYR A 2 -34.36 -18.99 19.81
CA TYR A 2 -34.03 -19.31 18.43
C TYR A 2 -32.74 -18.74 17.88
N LEU A 3 -32.36 -17.51 18.26
CA LEU A 3 -31.15 -16.84 17.75
C LEU A 3 -29.84 -17.50 18.22
N PHE A 4 -29.82 -18.07 19.43
CA PHE A 4 -28.63 -18.78 19.93
C PHE A 4 -28.47 -20.17 19.30
N GLU A 5 -29.54 -20.74 18.74
CA GLU A 5 -29.51 -22.10 18.20
C GLU A 5 -28.56 -22.24 16.99
N SER A 6 -28.51 -21.25 16.12
CA SER A 6 -27.53 -21.21 15.00
C SER A 6 -26.09 -21.24 15.48
N LEU A 7 -25.75 -20.48 16.52
CA LEU A 7 -24.44 -20.52 17.14
C LEU A 7 -24.20 -21.87 17.82
N ASN A 8 -25.17 -22.36 18.56
CA ASN A 8 -25.09 -23.62 19.29
C ASN A 8 -24.76 -24.81 18.37
N GLN A 9 -25.40 -24.90 17.21
CA GLN A 9 -25.12 -25.95 16.21
C GLN A 9 -23.68 -25.91 15.72
N LEU A 10 -23.09 -24.73 15.55
CA LEU A 10 -21.68 -24.58 15.13
C LEU A 10 -20.72 -24.99 16.23
N ILE A 11 -20.94 -24.51 17.46
CA ILE A 11 -19.98 -24.69 18.56
C ILE A 11 -20.00 -26.11 19.14
N GLN A 12 -21.14 -26.82 19.09
CA GLN A 12 -21.28 -28.22 19.52
C GLN A 12 -20.33 -29.18 18.77
N THR A 13 -19.83 -28.77 17.60
CA THR A 13 -18.92 -29.61 16.79
C THR A 13 -17.50 -29.65 17.34
N TYR A 14 -17.10 -28.68 18.21
CA TYR A 14 -15.73 -28.56 18.65
C TYR A 14 -15.52 -28.04 20.08
N LEU A 15 -16.55 -27.52 20.77
CA LEU A 15 -16.43 -27.04 22.15
C LEU A 15 -17.06 -28.03 23.14
N PRO A 16 -16.48 -28.21 24.32
CA PRO A 16 -17.06 -29.02 25.39
C PRO A 16 -18.29 -28.34 26.03
N GLU A 17 -19.15 -29.13 26.67
CA GLU A 17 -20.46 -28.67 27.14
C GLU A 17 -20.41 -27.59 28.24
N ASP A 18 -19.36 -27.61 29.08
CA ASP A 18 -19.12 -26.58 30.11
C ASP A 18 -18.85 -25.21 29.49
N GLN A 19 -18.05 -25.14 28.42
CA GLN A 19 -17.78 -23.93 27.68
C GLN A 19 -19.02 -23.41 26.93
N ILE A 20 -19.84 -24.31 26.39
CA ILE A 20 -21.11 -23.96 25.75
C ILE A 20 -22.08 -23.34 26.78
N LYS A 21 -22.11 -23.82 28.01
CA LYS A 21 -22.94 -23.23 29.09
C LYS A 21 -22.50 -21.81 29.42
N ARG A 22 -21.17 -21.52 29.44
CA ARG A 22 -20.64 -20.18 29.63
C ARG A 22 -21.00 -19.23 28.48
N LEU A 23 -20.92 -19.70 27.23
CA LEU A 23 -21.37 -18.96 26.05
C LEU A 23 -22.85 -18.60 26.11
N ARG A 24 -23.68 -19.54 26.55
CA ARG A 24 -25.10 -19.29 26.78
C ARG A 24 -25.35 -18.22 27.83
N GLN A 25 -24.56 -18.19 28.90
CA GLN A 25 -24.65 -17.15 29.92
C GLN A 25 -24.26 -15.77 29.32
N ALA A 26 -23.17 -15.69 28.53
CA ALA A 26 -22.77 -14.47 27.85
C ALA A 26 -23.85 -13.95 26.88
N TYR A 27 -24.50 -14.87 26.13
CA TYR A 27 -25.65 -14.52 25.29
C TYR A 27 -26.84 -13.94 26.08
N LEU A 28 -27.19 -14.52 27.25
CA LEU A 28 -28.28 -14.00 28.06
C LEU A 28 -27.97 -12.60 28.58
N VAL A 29 -26.76 -12.37 29.08
CA VAL A 29 -26.31 -11.03 29.56
C VAL A 29 -26.33 -10.02 28.41
N ALA A 30 -25.80 -10.37 27.22
CA ALA A 30 -25.82 -9.48 26.07
C ALA A 30 -27.26 -9.16 25.60
N ARG A 31 -28.15 -10.17 25.58
CA ARG A 31 -29.56 -9.99 25.23
C ARG A 31 -30.24 -9.01 26.18
N ASP A 32 -30.11 -9.23 27.47
CA ASP A 32 -30.78 -8.42 28.51
C ASP A 32 -30.19 -6.98 28.53
N ALA A 33 -28.88 -6.82 28.30
CA ALA A 33 -28.24 -5.52 28.20
C ALA A 33 -28.73 -4.68 27.00
N HIS A 34 -29.05 -5.33 25.88
CA HIS A 34 -29.56 -4.67 24.66
C HIS A 34 -31.09 -4.76 24.53
N GLU A 35 -31.84 -5.04 25.62
CA GLU A 35 -33.30 -5.11 25.57
C GLU A 35 -33.91 -3.79 25.11
N GLY A 36 -34.81 -3.83 24.15
CA GLY A 36 -35.46 -2.66 23.55
C GLY A 36 -34.64 -1.93 22.50
N GLN A 37 -33.39 -2.28 22.29
CA GLN A 37 -32.57 -1.71 21.21
C GLN A 37 -32.84 -2.43 19.88
N THR A 38 -32.89 -1.64 18.80
CA THR A 38 -33.06 -2.16 17.44
C THR A 38 -32.00 -1.61 16.48
N ARG A 39 -31.63 -2.40 15.49
CA ARG A 39 -30.75 -1.97 14.41
C ARG A 39 -31.49 -1.09 13.39
N SER A 40 -30.73 -0.44 12.49
CA SER A 40 -31.30 0.35 11.38
C SER A 40 -32.17 -0.48 10.42
N SER A 41 -32.06 -1.81 10.45
CA SER A 41 -32.92 -2.76 9.73
C SER A 41 -34.26 -3.03 10.42
N GLY A 42 -34.43 -2.60 11.68
CA GLY A 42 -35.61 -2.89 12.53
C GLY A 42 -35.51 -4.19 13.33
N GLU A 43 -34.47 -4.98 13.17
CA GLU A 43 -34.23 -6.21 13.93
C GLU A 43 -33.74 -5.92 15.36
N PRO A 44 -34.01 -6.81 16.34
CA PRO A 44 -33.44 -6.70 17.69
C PRO A 44 -31.91 -6.63 17.64
N TYR A 45 -31.31 -5.78 18.45
CA TYR A 45 -29.85 -5.52 18.40
C TYR A 45 -29.02 -6.80 18.62
N ILE A 46 -29.48 -7.70 19.49
CA ILE A 46 -28.80 -8.97 19.82
C ILE A 46 -28.52 -9.87 18.60
N THR A 47 -29.23 -9.68 17.48
CA THR A 47 -28.97 -10.43 16.23
C THR A 47 -27.56 -10.19 15.72
N HIS A 48 -27.00 -8.99 15.96
CA HIS A 48 -25.66 -8.61 15.54
C HIS A 48 -24.56 -9.36 16.31
N PRO A 49 -24.45 -9.28 17.63
CA PRO A 49 -23.43 -10.01 18.39
C PRO A 49 -23.48 -11.52 18.14
N VAL A 50 -24.68 -12.10 17.98
CA VAL A 50 -24.83 -13.53 17.63
C VAL A 50 -24.25 -13.82 16.25
N ALA A 51 -24.55 -12.99 15.25
CA ALA A 51 -23.99 -13.18 13.91
C ALA A 51 -22.46 -13.03 13.89
N VAL A 52 -21.90 -12.07 14.65
CA VAL A 52 -20.45 -11.92 14.82
C VAL A 52 -19.84 -13.17 15.46
N ALA A 53 -20.47 -13.69 16.52
CA ALA A 53 -20.02 -14.94 17.15
C ALA A 53 -20.13 -16.15 16.21
N CYS A 54 -21.13 -16.22 15.35
CA CYS A 54 -21.25 -17.28 14.33
C CYS A 54 -20.09 -17.23 13.31
N ILE A 55 -19.72 -16.03 12.81
CA ILE A 55 -18.58 -15.86 11.89
C ILE A 55 -17.28 -16.38 12.54
N LEU A 56 -17.08 -16.10 13.81
CA LEU A 56 -15.90 -16.58 14.56
C LEU A 56 -15.96 -18.07 14.89
N ALA A 57 -17.16 -18.60 15.14
CA ALA A 57 -17.39 -20.03 15.37
C ALA A 57 -17.12 -20.86 14.10
N GLU A 58 -17.45 -20.35 12.90
CA GLU A 58 -17.08 -20.96 11.62
C GLU A 58 -15.54 -21.08 11.47
N MET A 59 -14.80 -20.17 12.09
CA MET A 59 -13.33 -20.20 12.18
C MET A 59 -12.80 -21.07 13.33
N LYS A 60 -13.68 -21.72 14.10
CA LYS A 60 -13.40 -22.57 15.26
C LYS A 60 -12.55 -21.87 16.34
N LEU A 61 -12.86 -20.61 16.66
CA LEU A 61 -12.16 -19.88 17.71
C LEU A 61 -12.60 -20.35 19.11
N ASP A 62 -11.76 -20.03 20.09
CA ASP A 62 -11.95 -20.42 21.50
C ASP A 62 -13.19 -19.75 22.11
N TYR A 63 -13.70 -20.35 23.21
CA TYR A 63 -14.91 -19.90 23.87
C TYR A 63 -14.81 -18.48 24.47
N GLU A 64 -13.62 -18.04 24.91
CA GLU A 64 -13.41 -16.68 25.44
C GLU A 64 -13.57 -15.63 24.35
N THR A 65 -13.03 -15.90 23.14
CA THR A 65 -13.20 -15.05 21.97
C THR A 65 -14.67 -14.95 21.56
N LEU A 66 -15.39 -16.07 21.58
CA LEU A 66 -16.82 -16.09 21.28
C LEU A 66 -17.66 -15.36 22.32
N MET A 67 -17.32 -15.49 23.62
CA MET A 67 -17.96 -14.70 24.68
C MET A 67 -17.71 -13.21 24.49
N ALA A 68 -16.46 -12.83 24.20
CA ALA A 68 -16.12 -11.43 23.93
C ALA A 68 -16.86 -10.88 22.69
N ALA A 69 -17.08 -11.71 21.67
CA ALA A 69 -17.86 -11.35 20.50
C ALA A 69 -19.36 -11.15 20.81
N LEU A 70 -19.93 -11.94 21.70
CA LEU A 70 -21.30 -11.75 22.15
C LEU A 70 -21.47 -10.47 22.99
N LEU A 71 -20.42 -10.05 23.70
CA LEU A 71 -20.43 -8.95 24.66
C LEU A 71 -19.77 -7.65 24.12
N HIS A 72 -19.27 -7.62 22.89
CA HIS A 72 -18.35 -6.58 22.40
C HIS A 72 -18.95 -5.17 22.44
N ASP A 73 -20.25 -5.02 22.23
CA ASP A 73 -20.94 -3.72 22.27
C ASP A 73 -21.56 -3.40 23.64
N VAL A 74 -21.53 -4.34 24.60
CA VAL A 74 -22.21 -4.17 25.90
C VAL A 74 -21.61 -3.01 26.69
N ILE A 75 -20.28 -2.85 26.75
CA ILE A 75 -19.62 -1.74 27.46
C ILE A 75 -19.84 -0.40 26.73
N GLU A 76 -20.05 -0.43 25.41
CA GLU A 76 -20.17 0.80 24.62
C GLU A 76 -21.60 1.34 24.60
N ASP A 77 -22.58 0.47 24.42
CA ASP A 77 -23.96 0.84 24.14
C ASP A 77 -24.88 0.69 25.36
N THR A 78 -24.35 0.24 26.50
CA THR A 78 -25.11 0.02 27.73
C THR A 78 -24.40 0.57 28.98
N PRO A 79 -25.04 0.67 30.15
CA PRO A 79 -24.41 1.13 31.39
C PRO A 79 -23.39 0.16 32.01
N ALA A 80 -23.25 -1.06 31.47
CA ALA A 80 -22.31 -2.07 31.99
C ALA A 80 -20.85 -1.60 31.93
N THR A 81 -20.07 -1.94 32.97
CA THR A 81 -18.70 -1.53 33.13
C THR A 81 -17.70 -2.67 32.86
N TYR A 82 -16.42 -2.33 32.70
CA TYR A 82 -15.32 -3.30 32.64
C TYR A 82 -15.34 -4.24 33.85
N GLN A 83 -15.55 -3.69 35.05
CA GLN A 83 -15.56 -4.45 36.31
C GLN A 83 -16.70 -5.49 36.35
N ASP A 84 -17.87 -5.15 35.82
CA ASP A 84 -19.00 -6.09 35.71
C ASP A 84 -18.62 -7.27 34.78
N MET A 85 -17.95 -6.96 33.65
CA MET A 85 -17.48 -8.00 32.72
C MET A 85 -16.41 -8.89 33.33
N GLU A 86 -15.48 -8.31 34.10
CA GLU A 86 -14.41 -9.04 34.77
C GLU A 86 -14.96 -9.98 35.83
N GLN A 87 -15.94 -9.53 36.62
CA GLN A 87 -16.58 -10.36 37.66
C GLN A 87 -17.41 -11.52 37.09
N LEU A 88 -18.12 -11.30 35.98
CA LEU A 88 -19.00 -12.30 35.40
C LEU A 88 -18.27 -13.31 34.51
N PHE A 89 -17.28 -12.85 33.72
CA PHE A 89 -16.68 -13.64 32.65
C PHE A 89 -15.17 -13.84 32.77
N GLY A 90 -14.55 -13.14 33.73
CA GLY A 90 -13.12 -13.19 33.99
C GLY A 90 -12.33 -12.13 33.19
N LYS A 91 -11.08 -11.93 33.64
CA LYS A 91 -10.20 -10.86 33.15
C LYS A 91 -9.93 -10.94 31.63
N SER A 92 -9.69 -12.16 31.10
CA SER A 92 -9.37 -12.36 29.69
C SER A 92 -10.52 -11.86 28.76
N VAL A 93 -11.76 -12.18 29.09
CA VAL A 93 -12.94 -11.74 28.31
C VAL A 93 -13.13 -10.24 28.46
N ALA A 94 -12.99 -9.68 29.68
CA ALA A 94 -13.13 -8.24 29.92
C ALA A 94 -12.09 -7.43 29.15
N GLU A 95 -10.83 -7.87 29.11
CA GLU A 95 -9.76 -7.24 28.33
C GLU A 95 -10.04 -7.26 26.82
N LEU A 96 -10.54 -8.37 26.30
CA LEU A 96 -10.95 -8.47 24.89
C LEU A 96 -12.09 -7.51 24.55
N VAL A 97 -13.15 -7.48 25.36
CA VAL A 97 -14.31 -6.59 25.16
C VAL A 97 -13.87 -5.13 25.24
N GLU A 98 -13.05 -4.78 26.23
CA GLU A 98 -12.50 -3.41 26.36
C GLU A 98 -11.61 -3.05 25.17
N GLY A 99 -10.78 -3.98 24.71
CA GLY A 99 -9.93 -3.81 23.52
C GLY A 99 -10.74 -3.49 22.26
N VAL A 100 -11.88 -4.14 22.07
CA VAL A 100 -12.80 -3.87 20.96
C VAL A 100 -13.50 -2.53 21.12
N SER A 101 -13.98 -2.19 22.34
CA SER A 101 -14.79 -0.98 22.65
C SER A 101 -13.97 0.32 22.66
N LYS A 102 -12.69 0.30 23.04
CA LYS A 102 -11.81 1.50 23.07
C LYS A 102 -11.65 2.20 21.73
N LEU A 103 -12.11 1.58 20.65
CA LEU A 103 -11.91 2.01 19.29
C LEU A 103 -12.87 3.12 18.82
N ASP A 104 -14.02 3.31 19.47
CA ASP A 104 -15.09 4.18 18.97
C ASP A 104 -15.33 5.49 19.76
N LYS A 105 -14.74 5.67 20.96
CA LYS A 105 -15.13 6.69 21.96
C LYS A 105 -14.55 8.12 21.83
N LEU A 106 -13.82 8.51 20.79
CA LEU A 106 -13.18 9.82 20.75
C LEU A 106 -13.89 10.86 19.91
N LYS A 107 -14.26 12.01 20.55
CA LYS A 107 -14.73 13.22 19.87
C LYS A 107 -13.54 14.11 19.54
N PHE A 108 -13.25 14.29 18.25
CA PHE A 108 -12.17 15.17 17.76
C PHE A 108 -12.72 16.37 16.99
N ARG A 109 -11.93 17.46 16.99
CA ARG A 109 -12.24 18.68 16.23
C ARG A 109 -12.05 18.49 14.72
N ASP A 110 -11.12 17.64 14.30
CA ASP A 110 -10.88 17.30 12.88
C ASP A 110 -11.19 15.82 12.62
N LYS A 111 -12.04 15.53 11.61
CA LYS A 111 -12.45 14.17 11.23
C LYS A 111 -11.30 13.28 10.78
N LYS A 112 -10.25 13.85 10.16
CA LYS A 112 -9.09 13.08 9.67
C LYS A 112 -8.17 12.68 10.81
N GLU A 113 -7.95 13.60 11.77
CA GLU A 113 -7.11 13.35 12.96
C GLU A 113 -7.76 12.34 13.89
N ALA A 114 -9.10 12.44 14.05
CA ALA A 114 -9.90 11.45 14.77
C ALA A 114 -9.78 10.04 14.18
N GLN A 115 -9.90 9.93 12.86
CA GLN A 115 -9.79 8.65 12.16
C GLN A 115 -8.38 8.07 12.31
N ALA A 116 -7.36 8.93 12.31
CA ALA A 116 -5.97 8.57 12.51
C ALA A 116 -5.73 8.00 13.92
N GLU A 117 -6.20 8.67 14.95
CA GLU A 117 -6.00 8.23 16.32
C GLU A 117 -6.83 6.98 16.67
N ASN A 118 -8.04 6.84 16.11
CA ASN A 118 -8.83 5.62 16.25
C ASN A 118 -8.14 4.42 15.62
N PHE A 119 -7.60 4.58 14.42
CA PHE A 119 -6.83 3.52 13.77
C PHE A 119 -5.57 3.14 14.56
N ARG A 120 -4.84 4.14 15.08
CA ARG A 120 -3.67 3.89 15.94
C ARG A 120 -4.05 3.07 17.18
N LYS A 121 -5.14 3.43 17.88
CA LYS A 121 -5.62 2.69 19.04
C LYS A 121 -6.05 1.27 18.72
N MET A 122 -6.71 1.08 17.57
CA MET A 122 -7.07 -0.23 17.07
C MET A 122 -5.82 -1.11 16.90
N ILE A 123 -4.80 -0.61 16.22
CA ILE A 123 -3.54 -1.33 16.05
C ILE A 123 -2.90 -1.65 17.41
N MET A 124 -2.92 -0.71 18.35
CA MET A 124 -2.34 -0.93 19.67
C MET A 124 -3.09 -1.99 20.50
N ALA A 125 -4.43 -2.01 20.45
CA ALA A 125 -5.23 -3.07 21.09
C ALA A 125 -4.96 -4.45 20.45
N MET A 126 -4.85 -4.49 19.12
CA MET A 126 -4.52 -5.71 18.36
C MET A 126 -3.14 -6.27 18.72
N VAL A 127 -2.17 -5.39 18.99
CA VAL A 127 -0.81 -5.81 19.38
C VAL A 127 -0.80 -6.48 20.75
N GLN A 128 -1.70 -6.10 21.65
CA GLN A 128 -1.85 -6.75 22.96
C GLN A 128 -2.45 -8.15 22.83
N ASP A 129 -3.54 -8.28 22.07
CA ASP A 129 -4.17 -9.56 21.77
C ASP A 129 -4.76 -9.57 20.35
N ILE A 130 -4.28 -10.49 19.51
CA ILE A 130 -4.71 -10.62 18.12
C ILE A 130 -6.22 -10.96 18.00
N ARG A 131 -6.82 -11.55 19.04
CA ARG A 131 -8.24 -11.88 19.06
C ARG A 131 -9.13 -10.63 18.94
N VAL A 132 -8.66 -9.48 19.41
CA VAL A 132 -9.36 -8.20 19.27
C VAL A 132 -9.61 -7.85 17.79
N ILE A 133 -8.60 -8.04 16.91
CA ILE A 133 -8.80 -7.76 15.49
C ILE A 133 -9.67 -8.82 14.80
N LEU A 134 -9.63 -10.08 15.24
CA LEU A 134 -10.49 -11.14 14.71
C LEU A 134 -11.96 -10.81 14.99
N ILE A 135 -12.29 -10.39 16.22
CA ILE A 135 -13.63 -9.93 16.60
C ILE A 135 -14.04 -8.72 15.74
N LYS A 136 -13.13 -7.74 15.59
CA LYS A 136 -13.41 -6.52 14.80
C LYS A 136 -13.58 -6.79 13.30
N LEU A 137 -12.86 -7.78 12.74
CA LEU A 137 -13.06 -8.22 11.36
C LEU A 137 -14.41 -8.92 11.18
N ALA A 138 -14.83 -9.75 12.13
CA ALA A 138 -16.14 -10.42 12.12
C ALA A 138 -17.26 -9.38 12.27
N ASP A 139 -17.14 -8.43 13.20
CA ASP A 139 -18.05 -7.29 13.36
C ASP A 139 -18.18 -6.51 12.03
N ARG A 140 -17.05 -6.12 11.43
CA ARG A 140 -17.03 -5.40 10.15
C ARG A 140 -17.69 -6.21 9.03
N THR A 141 -17.46 -7.52 8.98
CA THR A 141 -18.06 -8.40 7.98
C THR A 141 -19.58 -8.42 8.11
N HIS A 142 -20.11 -8.57 9.33
CA HIS A 142 -21.55 -8.53 9.54
C HIS A 142 -22.13 -7.13 9.24
N ASN A 143 -21.45 -6.06 9.62
CA ASN A 143 -21.84 -4.70 9.29
C ASN A 143 -21.90 -4.46 7.77
N MET A 144 -20.97 -5.06 7.00
CA MET A 144 -20.98 -5.00 5.54
C MET A 144 -22.14 -5.80 4.93
N ARG A 145 -22.48 -6.97 5.47
CA ARG A 145 -23.66 -7.77 5.04
C ARG A 145 -24.96 -6.99 5.21
N THR A 146 -25.07 -6.17 6.26
CA THR A 146 -26.29 -5.39 6.59
C THR A 146 -26.25 -3.93 6.12
N LEU A 147 -25.24 -3.56 5.31
CA LEU A 147 -24.98 -2.18 4.90
C LEU A 147 -26.11 -1.54 4.09
N GLY A 148 -26.95 -2.36 3.45
CA GLY A 148 -28.08 -1.93 2.61
C GLY A 148 -29.11 -1.04 3.31
N SER A 149 -29.28 -1.19 4.63
CA SER A 149 -30.23 -0.40 5.45
C SER A 149 -29.79 1.04 5.73
N LEU A 150 -28.51 1.38 5.43
CA LEU A 150 -27.94 2.68 5.71
C LEU A 150 -28.09 3.66 4.53
N ARG A 151 -28.07 4.97 4.83
CA ARG A 151 -28.07 6.03 3.81
C ARG A 151 -26.83 5.92 2.88
N PRO A 152 -26.96 6.29 1.60
CA PRO A 152 -25.90 6.12 0.60
C PRO A 152 -24.56 6.76 0.95
N ASP A 153 -24.55 7.93 1.61
CA ASP A 153 -23.34 8.64 2.06
C ASP A 153 -22.59 7.85 3.14
N LYS A 154 -23.31 7.36 4.16
CA LYS A 154 -22.76 6.54 5.24
C LYS A 154 -22.26 5.20 4.71
N ARG A 155 -23.03 4.56 3.82
CA ARG A 155 -22.67 3.31 3.16
C ARG A 155 -21.35 3.41 2.39
N ARG A 156 -21.19 4.44 1.55
CA ARG A 156 -19.94 4.68 0.79
C ARG A 156 -18.73 4.92 1.70
N ARG A 157 -18.91 5.64 2.81
CA ARG A 157 -17.83 5.90 3.77
C ARG A 157 -17.36 4.59 4.43
N ILE A 158 -18.28 3.77 4.94
CA ILE A 158 -17.97 2.48 5.56
C ILE A 158 -17.32 1.53 4.55
N ALA A 159 -17.84 1.45 3.32
CA ALA A 159 -17.28 0.61 2.27
C ALA A 159 -15.84 1.02 1.91
N ARG A 160 -15.55 2.33 1.83
CA ARG A 160 -14.19 2.82 1.57
C ARG A 160 -13.23 2.45 2.69
N GLU A 161 -13.61 2.69 3.93
CA GLU A 161 -12.82 2.33 5.10
C GLU A 161 -12.55 0.82 5.15
N THR A 162 -13.55 0.00 4.82
CA THR A 162 -13.42 -1.46 4.74
C THR A 162 -12.40 -1.89 3.70
N LEU A 163 -12.44 -1.31 2.49
CA LEU A 163 -11.50 -1.63 1.42
C LEU A 163 -10.08 -1.09 1.66
N GLU A 164 -9.95 0.05 2.34
CA GLU A 164 -8.65 0.70 2.60
C GLU A 164 -7.93 0.16 3.85
N ILE A 165 -8.65 -0.40 4.82
CA ILE A 165 -8.12 -0.79 6.12
C ILE A 165 -8.39 -2.26 6.43
N TYR A 166 -9.66 -2.67 6.53
CA TYR A 166 -10.03 -4.00 7.05
C TYR A 166 -9.73 -5.14 6.09
N SER A 167 -9.96 -4.98 4.79
CA SER A 167 -9.60 -6.00 3.79
C SER A 167 -8.09 -6.24 3.74
N PRO A 168 -7.21 -5.21 3.73
CA PRO A 168 -5.77 -5.39 3.84
C PRO A 168 -5.31 -6.05 5.16
N LEU A 169 -5.95 -5.71 6.29
CA LEU A 169 -5.67 -6.36 7.57
C LEU A 169 -6.01 -7.86 7.52
N ALA A 170 -7.19 -8.21 7.01
CA ALA A 170 -7.57 -9.61 6.80
C ALA A 170 -6.58 -10.33 5.87
N HIS A 171 -6.11 -9.66 4.82
CA HIS A 171 -5.10 -10.20 3.90
C HIS A 171 -3.76 -10.45 4.61
N ARG A 172 -3.29 -9.50 5.43
CA ARG A 172 -2.03 -9.61 6.19
C ARG A 172 -2.07 -10.74 7.22
N LEU A 173 -3.25 -10.96 7.83
CA LEU A 173 -3.50 -12.07 8.76
C LEU A 173 -3.77 -13.42 8.05
N GLY A 174 -3.82 -13.43 6.72
CA GLY A 174 -4.04 -14.63 5.92
C GLY A 174 -5.50 -15.11 5.85
N ILE A 175 -6.47 -14.36 6.40
CA ILE A 175 -7.88 -14.72 6.47
C ILE A 175 -8.55 -14.42 5.12
N HIS A 176 -8.36 -15.33 4.17
CA HIS A 176 -8.71 -15.08 2.77
C HIS A 176 -10.23 -15.02 2.53
N HIS A 177 -11.03 -15.80 3.24
CA HIS A 177 -12.48 -15.77 3.06
C HIS A 177 -13.07 -14.43 3.52
N ILE A 178 -12.69 -13.92 4.71
CA ILE A 178 -13.13 -12.60 5.20
C ILE A 178 -12.65 -11.48 4.28
N LYS A 179 -11.36 -11.51 3.88
CA LYS A 179 -10.82 -10.56 2.93
C LYS A 179 -11.67 -10.49 1.66
N THR A 180 -11.95 -11.63 1.08
CA THR A 180 -12.69 -11.71 -0.18
C THR A 180 -14.11 -11.21 -0.04
N GLU A 181 -14.81 -11.58 1.03
CA GLU A 181 -16.16 -11.12 1.30
C GLU A 181 -16.21 -9.61 1.52
N LEU A 182 -15.29 -9.05 2.32
CA LEU A 182 -15.18 -7.62 2.54
C LEU A 182 -14.90 -6.85 1.24
N GLU A 183 -14.06 -7.41 0.35
CA GLU A 183 -13.77 -6.82 -0.96
C GLU A 183 -15.00 -6.83 -1.88
N GLU A 184 -15.75 -7.92 -1.97
CA GLU A 184 -16.94 -8.01 -2.82
C GLU A 184 -18.07 -7.09 -2.32
N LEU A 185 -18.38 -7.12 -1.02
CA LEU A 185 -19.39 -6.24 -0.43
C LEU A 185 -18.97 -4.75 -0.48
N GLY A 186 -17.69 -4.48 -0.26
CA GLY A 186 -17.14 -3.14 -0.36
C GLY A 186 -17.16 -2.60 -1.78
N PHE A 187 -16.87 -3.44 -2.77
CA PHE A 187 -16.92 -3.09 -4.18
C PHE A 187 -18.36 -2.80 -4.64
N GLU A 188 -19.30 -3.66 -4.28
CA GLU A 188 -20.71 -3.45 -4.58
C GLU A 188 -21.23 -2.14 -3.99
N ALA A 189 -20.91 -1.85 -2.73
CA ALA A 189 -21.37 -0.65 -2.03
C ALA A 189 -20.71 0.65 -2.52
N LEU A 190 -19.41 0.60 -2.90
CA LEU A 190 -18.66 1.80 -3.31
C LEU A 190 -18.84 2.12 -4.79
N TYR A 191 -18.90 1.10 -5.65
CA TYR A 191 -18.99 1.22 -7.11
C TYR A 191 -20.13 0.37 -7.73
N PRO A 192 -21.39 0.57 -7.34
CA PRO A 192 -22.52 -0.34 -7.69
C PRO A 192 -22.69 -0.51 -9.21
N ASN A 193 -22.51 0.53 -10.00
CA ASN A 193 -22.64 0.44 -11.46
C ASN A 193 -21.50 -0.41 -12.07
N ARG A 194 -20.27 -0.23 -11.61
CA ARG A 194 -19.12 -1.03 -12.11
C ARG A 194 -19.25 -2.49 -11.68
N TYR A 195 -19.67 -2.72 -10.44
CA TYR A 195 -19.94 -4.06 -9.92
C TYR A 195 -20.98 -4.79 -10.79
N ARG A 196 -22.14 -4.15 -11.05
CA ARG A 196 -23.20 -4.71 -11.90
C ARG A 196 -22.70 -5.05 -13.31
N VAL A 197 -22.02 -4.13 -13.98
CA VAL A 197 -21.49 -4.35 -15.33
C VAL A 197 -20.49 -5.50 -15.35
N ILE A 198 -19.52 -5.53 -14.45
CA ILE A 198 -18.52 -6.61 -14.40
C ILE A 198 -19.20 -7.94 -14.08
N LYS A 199 -20.17 -7.98 -13.15
CA LYS A 199 -20.93 -9.18 -12.79
C LYS A 199 -21.67 -9.78 -13.99
N GLU A 200 -22.36 -8.96 -14.77
CA GLU A 200 -23.07 -9.40 -15.97
C GLU A 200 -22.12 -9.92 -17.06
N VAL A 201 -21.03 -9.20 -17.31
CA VAL A 201 -20.03 -9.60 -18.32
C VAL A 201 -19.33 -10.90 -17.90
N VAL A 202 -18.98 -11.06 -16.62
CA VAL A 202 -18.41 -12.30 -16.08
C VAL A 202 -19.39 -13.45 -16.19
N LYS A 203 -20.68 -13.23 -15.88
CA LYS A 203 -21.75 -14.24 -16.00
C LYS A 203 -21.91 -14.71 -17.45
N ALA A 204 -21.95 -13.79 -18.40
CA ALA A 204 -22.00 -14.10 -19.82
C ALA A 204 -20.77 -14.89 -20.30
N ALA A 205 -19.57 -14.45 -19.89
CA ALA A 205 -18.32 -15.14 -20.23
C ALA A 205 -18.25 -16.56 -19.66
N ARG A 206 -18.82 -16.80 -18.46
CA ARG A 206 -18.89 -18.13 -17.82
C ARG A 206 -19.79 -19.09 -18.57
N GLY A 207 -20.97 -18.63 -19.04
CA GLY A 207 -21.92 -19.46 -19.77
C GLY A 207 -21.29 -20.14 -20.98
N ASN A 208 -20.48 -19.40 -21.73
CA ASN A 208 -19.80 -19.87 -22.94
C ASN A 208 -18.58 -20.78 -22.68
N ARG A 209 -18.16 -20.96 -21.42
CA ARG A 209 -16.91 -21.67 -21.05
C ARG A 209 -17.09 -22.88 -20.16
N LYS A 210 -18.32 -23.18 -19.75
CA LYS A 210 -18.63 -24.29 -18.85
C LYS A 210 -18.09 -25.63 -19.35
N GLU A 211 -18.27 -25.91 -20.62
CA GLU A 211 -17.81 -27.14 -21.26
C GLU A 211 -16.29 -27.26 -21.24
N MET A 212 -15.58 -26.15 -21.52
CA MET A 212 -14.11 -26.11 -21.48
C MET A 212 -13.55 -26.33 -20.08
N ILE A 213 -14.17 -25.70 -19.06
CA ILE A 213 -13.80 -25.88 -17.65
C ILE A 213 -13.98 -27.34 -17.26
N GLN A 214 -15.12 -27.94 -17.61
CA GLN A 214 -15.40 -29.34 -17.31
C GLN A 214 -14.44 -30.30 -18.02
N LYS A 215 -14.10 -30.02 -19.27
CA LYS A 215 -13.12 -30.80 -20.03
C LYS A 215 -11.75 -30.76 -19.37
N ILE A 216 -11.23 -29.57 -19.06
CA ILE A 216 -9.91 -29.43 -18.42
C ILE A 216 -9.90 -30.09 -17.04
N LEU A 217 -10.99 -29.95 -16.27
CA LEU A 217 -11.13 -30.59 -14.97
C LEU A 217 -11.04 -32.11 -15.09
N SER A 218 -11.78 -32.72 -16.03
CA SER A 218 -11.74 -34.16 -16.28
C SER A 218 -10.38 -34.66 -16.76
N GLU A 219 -9.67 -33.88 -17.59
CA GLU A 219 -8.31 -34.21 -18.04
C GLU A 219 -7.30 -34.17 -16.87
N ILE A 220 -7.41 -33.19 -15.98
CA ILE A 220 -6.56 -33.09 -14.76
C ILE A 220 -6.86 -34.27 -13.83
N GLU A 221 -8.13 -34.54 -13.51
CA GLU A 221 -8.52 -35.65 -12.64
C GLU A 221 -8.09 -37.00 -13.20
N GLY A 222 -8.35 -37.25 -14.50
CA GLY A 222 -7.93 -38.46 -15.18
C GLY A 222 -6.43 -38.70 -15.11
N ARG A 223 -5.64 -37.66 -15.38
CA ARG A 223 -4.17 -37.74 -15.33
C ARG A 223 -3.63 -38.05 -13.94
N LEU A 224 -4.23 -37.45 -12.89
CA LEU A 224 -3.81 -37.69 -11.52
C LEU A 224 -4.26 -39.08 -11.02
N GLN A 225 -5.41 -39.54 -11.46
CA GLN A 225 -5.89 -40.89 -11.20
C GLN A 225 -5.00 -41.97 -11.85
N GLU A 226 -4.61 -41.79 -13.11
CA GLU A 226 -3.64 -42.65 -13.81
C GLU A 226 -2.28 -42.71 -13.09
N ALA A 227 -1.86 -41.58 -12.51
CA ALA A 227 -0.61 -41.50 -11.73
C ALA A 227 -0.74 -42.08 -10.30
N GLY A 228 -1.93 -42.57 -9.91
CA GLY A 228 -2.19 -43.11 -8.56
C GLY A 228 -2.11 -42.05 -7.46
N ILE A 229 -2.45 -40.78 -7.76
CA ILE A 229 -2.39 -39.68 -6.81
C ILE A 229 -3.81 -39.35 -6.34
N PRO A 230 -4.16 -39.68 -5.09
CA PRO A 230 -5.44 -39.24 -4.51
C PRO A 230 -5.46 -37.72 -4.34
N CYS A 231 -6.46 -37.05 -4.89
CA CYS A 231 -6.56 -35.61 -4.85
C CYS A 231 -8.00 -35.13 -4.98
N ARG A 232 -8.24 -33.87 -4.61
CA ARG A 232 -9.49 -33.16 -4.89
C ARG A 232 -9.18 -32.01 -5.85
N VAL A 233 -9.83 -32.01 -7.02
CA VAL A 233 -9.68 -30.96 -8.01
C VAL A 233 -10.93 -30.08 -8.02
N SER A 234 -10.76 -28.78 -8.09
CA SER A 234 -11.87 -27.83 -8.19
C SER A 234 -11.52 -26.65 -9.09
N GLY A 235 -12.50 -26.14 -9.82
CA GLY A 235 -12.38 -24.88 -10.53
C GLY A 235 -12.31 -23.71 -9.56
N ARG A 236 -11.36 -22.79 -9.74
CA ARG A 236 -11.23 -21.59 -8.93
C ARG A 236 -11.93 -20.42 -9.60
N GLU A 237 -12.87 -19.83 -8.91
CA GLU A 237 -13.53 -18.62 -9.37
C GLU A 237 -12.68 -17.36 -9.10
N LYS A 238 -12.72 -16.44 -10.06
CA LYS A 238 -12.08 -15.11 -9.90
C LYS A 238 -13.11 -14.14 -9.31
N HIS A 239 -12.74 -13.49 -8.22
CA HIS A 239 -13.59 -12.51 -7.55
C HIS A 239 -13.69 -11.22 -8.38
N LEU A 240 -14.87 -10.58 -8.37
CA LEU A 240 -15.17 -9.41 -9.20
C LEU A 240 -14.27 -8.22 -8.85
N TYR A 241 -14.01 -7.98 -7.56
CA TYR A 241 -13.11 -6.94 -7.13
C TYR A 241 -11.67 -7.15 -7.63
N SER A 242 -11.18 -8.39 -7.60
CA SER A 242 -9.86 -8.74 -8.13
C SER A 242 -9.74 -8.49 -9.64
N ILE A 243 -10.83 -8.76 -10.39
CA ILE A 243 -10.90 -8.45 -11.83
C ILE A 243 -10.86 -6.93 -12.02
N TYR A 244 -11.67 -6.17 -11.27
CA TYR A 244 -11.70 -4.72 -11.31
C TYR A 244 -10.32 -4.09 -11.02
N CYS A 245 -9.64 -4.55 -9.96
CA CYS A 245 -8.30 -4.08 -9.61
C CYS A 245 -7.28 -4.35 -10.71
N LYS A 246 -7.31 -5.54 -11.35
CA LYS A 246 -6.41 -5.84 -12.48
C LYS A 246 -6.67 -4.94 -13.68
N MET A 247 -7.94 -4.62 -13.96
CA MET A 247 -8.30 -3.71 -15.05
C MET A 247 -7.83 -2.28 -14.79
N VAL A 248 -8.00 -1.77 -13.56
CA VAL A 248 -7.75 -0.36 -13.22
C VAL A 248 -6.29 -0.11 -12.83
N LEU A 249 -5.71 -0.97 -11.96
CA LEU A 249 -4.36 -0.77 -11.41
C LEU A 249 -3.26 -1.32 -12.31
N LYS A 250 -3.53 -2.42 -13.03
CA LYS A 250 -2.56 -3.07 -13.92
C LYS A 250 -2.86 -2.83 -15.41
N GLU A 251 -3.88 -2.00 -15.70
CA GLU A 251 -4.30 -1.64 -17.07
C GLU A 251 -4.52 -2.87 -17.99
N GLN A 252 -4.94 -3.99 -17.39
CA GLN A 252 -5.17 -5.23 -18.13
C GLN A 252 -6.55 -5.23 -18.78
N ARG A 253 -6.62 -5.69 -20.02
CA ARG A 253 -7.91 -5.84 -20.72
C ARG A 253 -8.74 -6.96 -20.09
N PHE A 254 -10.06 -6.78 -20.01
CA PHE A 254 -11.00 -7.76 -19.42
C PHE A 254 -10.83 -9.15 -20.04
N HIS A 255 -10.76 -9.26 -21.38
CA HIS A 255 -10.58 -10.54 -22.05
C HIS A 255 -9.31 -11.27 -21.60
N SER A 256 -8.17 -10.59 -21.51
CA SER A 256 -6.92 -11.21 -21.08
C SER A 256 -6.97 -11.70 -19.62
N ILE A 257 -7.79 -11.10 -18.77
CA ILE A 257 -8.02 -11.55 -17.39
C ILE A 257 -8.91 -12.78 -17.35
N MET A 258 -9.95 -12.80 -18.19
CA MET A 258 -10.93 -13.90 -18.25
C MET A 258 -10.42 -15.11 -19.01
N ASP A 259 -9.49 -14.94 -19.93
CA ASP A 259 -8.96 -16.04 -20.78
C ASP A 259 -8.09 -17.06 -20.01
N ILE A 260 -7.85 -16.84 -18.72
CA ILE A 260 -7.10 -17.76 -17.88
C ILE A 260 -8.08 -18.63 -17.07
N TYR A 261 -8.02 -19.94 -17.28
CA TYR A 261 -8.75 -20.92 -16.48
C TYR A 261 -7.93 -21.26 -15.24
N ALA A 262 -8.54 -21.19 -14.07
CA ALA A 262 -7.85 -21.42 -12.80
C ALA A 262 -8.43 -22.63 -12.09
N PHE A 263 -7.56 -23.52 -11.61
CA PHE A 263 -7.92 -24.75 -10.89
C PHE A 263 -7.14 -24.84 -9.58
N ARG A 264 -7.68 -25.59 -8.65
CA ARG A 264 -7.06 -25.92 -7.37
C ARG A 264 -6.98 -27.43 -7.25
N VAL A 265 -5.81 -27.94 -6.91
CA VAL A 265 -5.57 -29.36 -6.63
C VAL A 265 -5.14 -29.46 -5.17
N ILE A 266 -5.88 -30.23 -4.38
CA ILE A 266 -5.61 -30.47 -2.96
C ILE A 266 -5.18 -31.92 -2.80
N VAL A 267 -4.05 -32.12 -2.10
CA VAL A 267 -3.41 -33.42 -1.84
C VAL A 267 -3.06 -33.56 -0.36
N HIS A 268 -2.61 -34.73 0.06
CA HIS A 268 -2.37 -35.03 1.46
C HIS A 268 -1.05 -34.43 2.01
N ASP A 269 0.03 -34.48 1.24
CA ASP A 269 1.38 -34.10 1.71
C ASP A 269 2.15 -33.24 0.70
N SER A 270 3.23 -32.59 1.18
CA SER A 270 4.05 -31.67 0.38
C SER A 270 4.79 -32.36 -0.76
N ASP A 271 5.29 -33.60 -0.56
CA ASP A 271 5.98 -34.35 -1.62
C ASP A 271 5.04 -34.60 -2.79
N THR A 272 3.81 -35.01 -2.48
CA THR A 272 2.76 -35.20 -3.49
C THR A 272 2.42 -33.91 -4.25
N CYS A 273 2.54 -32.72 -3.63
CA CYS A 273 2.39 -31.46 -4.34
C CYS A 273 3.37 -31.32 -5.52
N TYR A 274 4.65 -31.67 -5.30
CA TYR A 274 5.67 -31.63 -6.36
C TYR A 274 5.47 -32.72 -7.41
N ARG A 275 4.99 -33.91 -7.00
CA ARG A 275 4.59 -34.97 -7.95
C ARG A 275 3.46 -34.51 -8.86
N VAL A 276 2.42 -33.86 -8.29
CA VAL A 276 1.32 -33.26 -9.07
C VAL A 276 1.86 -32.21 -10.02
N LEU A 277 2.79 -31.33 -9.62
CA LEU A 277 3.37 -30.33 -10.52
C LEU A 277 4.01 -30.99 -11.74
N GLY A 278 4.75 -32.10 -11.55
CA GLY A 278 5.33 -32.88 -12.62
C GLY A 278 4.27 -33.47 -13.58
N GLN A 279 3.18 -34.02 -13.04
CA GLN A 279 2.05 -34.55 -13.83
C GLN A 279 1.37 -33.44 -14.63
N MET A 280 1.16 -32.26 -14.02
CA MET A 280 0.56 -31.12 -14.72
C MET A 280 1.42 -30.63 -15.88
N HIS A 281 2.75 -30.56 -15.70
CA HIS A 281 3.68 -30.18 -16.77
C HIS A 281 3.83 -31.26 -17.87
N SER A 282 3.52 -32.51 -17.55
CA SER A 282 3.43 -33.58 -18.54
C SER A 282 2.13 -33.49 -19.36
N LEU A 283 1.03 -33.13 -18.71
CA LEU A 283 -0.29 -32.95 -19.34
C LEU A 283 -0.31 -31.69 -20.23
N TYR A 284 0.13 -30.54 -19.69
CA TYR A 284 0.15 -29.26 -20.38
C TYR A 284 1.52 -28.60 -20.27
N LYS A 285 1.98 -27.96 -21.36
CA LYS A 285 3.31 -27.35 -21.37
C LYS A 285 3.35 -26.07 -20.51
N PRO A 286 4.30 -25.98 -19.55
CA PRO A 286 4.41 -24.82 -18.68
C PRO A 286 4.87 -23.57 -19.46
N ARG A 287 4.35 -22.42 -19.07
CA ARG A 287 4.82 -21.11 -19.57
C ARG A 287 6.11 -20.73 -18.84
N PRO A 288 7.21 -20.42 -19.55
CA PRO A 288 8.48 -20.03 -18.94
C PRO A 288 8.32 -18.89 -17.93
N GLY A 289 8.99 -19.00 -16.78
CA GLY A 289 8.98 -17.99 -15.72
C GLY A 289 7.64 -17.83 -14.98
N ARG A 290 6.67 -18.75 -15.16
CA ARG A 290 5.34 -18.69 -14.55
C ARG A 290 5.09 -19.76 -13.49
N VAL A 291 6.13 -20.43 -13.03
CA VAL A 291 6.10 -21.32 -11.88
C VAL A 291 6.50 -20.51 -10.64
N LYS A 292 5.71 -20.62 -9.56
CA LYS A 292 5.99 -19.98 -8.28
C LYS A 292 5.84 -21.02 -7.18
N ASP A 293 6.90 -21.20 -6.43
CA ASP A 293 6.96 -22.11 -5.31
C ASP A 293 6.82 -21.36 -3.99
N TYR A 294 5.60 -21.32 -3.49
CA TYR A 294 5.28 -20.77 -2.17
C TYR A 294 5.26 -21.84 -1.07
N ILE A 295 5.61 -23.11 -1.39
CA ILE A 295 5.83 -24.13 -0.37
C ILE A 295 7.24 -23.96 0.20
N ALA A 296 8.25 -23.88 -0.69
CA ALA A 296 9.63 -23.65 -0.30
C ALA A 296 9.86 -22.23 0.25
N ILE A 297 9.18 -21.23 -0.31
CA ILE A 297 9.28 -19.82 0.10
C ILE A 297 7.87 -19.28 0.40
N PRO A 298 7.34 -19.56 1.61
CA PRO A 298 6.00 -19.09 1.98
C PRO A 298 5.89 -17.58 2.02
N LYS A 299 4.72 -17.04 1.66
CA LYS A 299 4.44 -15.59 1.77
C LYS A 299 4.45 -15.11 3.21
N ALA A 300 4.60 -13.79 3.42
CA ALA A 300 4.60 -13.14 4.73
C ALA A 300 3.39 -13.49 5.60
N ASN A 301 2.23 -13.69 4.99
CA ASN A 301 1.00 -14.10 5.67
C ASN A 301 0.87 -15.62 5.90
N GLY A 302 1.94 -16.39 5.68
CA GLY A 302 1.95 -17.85 5.86
C GLY A 302 1.34 -18.65 4.71
N TYR A 303 0.91 -18.00 3.62
CA TYR A 303 0.34 -18.69 2.47
C TYR A 303 1.36 -19.60 1.80
N GLN A 304 1.00 -20.87 1.60
CA GLN A 304 1.80 -21.89 0.91
C GLN A 304 0.99 -22.51 -0.23
N SER A 305 1.59 -22.69 -1.39
CA SER A 305 1.04 -23.37 -2.57
C SER A 305 2.08 -23.42 -3.68
N LEU A 306 2.06 -24.40 -4.56
CA LEU A 306 2.70 -24.31 -5.85
C LEU A 306 1.73 -23.65 -6.84
N HIS A 307 2.21 -22.69 -7.60
CA HIS A 307 1.45 -22.07 -8.70
C HIS A 307 2.15 -22.33 -10.00
N THR A 308 1.43 -22.81 -10.99
CA THR A 308 1.94 -22.94 -12.34
C THR A 308 0.92 -22.43 -13.35
N SER A 309 1.43 -21.84 -14.44
CA SER A 309 0.61 -21.45 -15.60
C SER A 309 1.09 -22.21 -16.82
N MET A 310 0.15 -22.84 -17.50
CA MET A 310 0.42 -23.75 -18.62
C MET A 310 -0.41 -23.37 -19.84
N ILE A 311 -0.10 -23.96 -20.95
CA ILE A 311 -0.87 -23.85 -22.21
C ILE A 311 -1.75 -25.09 -22.32
N GLY A 312 -3.06 -24.91 -22.09
CA GLY A 312 -4.05 -25.95 -22.17
C GLY A 312 -4.62 -26.17 -23.58
N PRO A 313 -5.75 -26.86 -23.69
CA PRO A 313 -6.42 -27.13 -24.96
C PRO A 313 -6.69 -25.83 -25.75
N HIS A 314 -6.53 -25.88 -27.07
CA HIS A 314 -6.73 -24.72 -27.95
C HIS A 314 -5.85 -23.50 -27.67
N GLY A 315 -4.69 -23.69 -26.97
CA GLY A 315 -3.76 -22.61 -26.65
C GLY A 315 -4.20 -21.72 -25.49
N VAL A 316 -5.27 -22.07 -24.73
CA VAL A 316 -5.75 -21.26 -23.62
C VAL A 316 -4.85 -21.39 -22.40
N PRO A 317 -4.58 -20.30 -21.66
CA PRO A 317 -3.80 -20.36 -20.43
C PRO A 317 -4.59 -21.07 -19.31
N VAL A 318 -3.96 -22.05 -18.68
CA VAL A 318 -4.48 -22.79 -17.51
C VAL A 318 -3.57 -22.51 -16.32
N GLU A 319 -4.11 -21.99 -15.24
CA GLU A 319 -3.42 -21.81 -13.96
C GLU A 319 -3.84 -22.92 -13.00
N VAL A 320 -2.87 -23.57 -12.35
CA VAL A 320 -3.13 -24.57 -11.32
C VAL A 320 -2.44 -24.16 -10.04
N GLN A 321 -3.18 -24.21 -8.94
CA GLN A 321 -2.69 -24.06 -7.57
C GLN A 321 -2.72 -25.42 -6.91
N ILE A 322 -1.57 -25.85 -6.39
CA ILE A 322 -1.39 -27.17 -5.78
C ILE A 322 -0.97 -26.95 -4.33
N ARG A 323 -1.67 -27.60 -3.40
CA ARG A 323 -1.40 -27.45 -1.96
C ARG A 323 -1.96 -28.64 -1.17
N THR A 324 -1.53 -28.79 0.07
CA THR A 324 -2.09 -29.80 0.99
C THR A 324 -3.40 -29.31 1.62
N GLU A 325 -4.11 -30.18 2.32
CA GLU A 325 -5.32 -29.78 3.08
C GLU A 325 -4.99 -28.77 4.16
N ASP A 326 -3.89 -28.93 4.89
CA ASP A 326 -3.43 -27.98 5.93
C ASP A 326 -3.08 -26.61 5.32
N MET A 327 -2.40 -26.61 4.17
CA MET A 327 -2.11 -25.38 3.43
C MET A 327 -3.38 -24.70 2.90
N ASP A 328 -4.40 -25.49 2.55
CA ASP A 328 -5.71 -24.96 2.12
C ASP A 328 -6.45 -24.30 3.28
N GLN A 329 -6.49 -24.97 4.44
CA GLN A 329 -7.08 -24.39 5.66
C GLN A 329 -6.34 -23.13 6.10
N MET A 330 -4.98 -23.15 6.09
CA MET A 330 -4.18 -21.98 6.39
C MET A 330 -4.42 -20.83 5.42
N ALA A 331 -4.58 -21.12 4.13
CA ALA A 331 -4.86 -20.10 3.12
C ALA A 331 -6.25 -19.47 3.28
N GLU A 332 -7.25 -20.20 3.77
CA GLU A 332 -8.62 -19.69 3.98
C GLU A 332 -8.80 -19.00 5.34
N MET A 333 -8.25 -19.56 6.42
CA MET A 333 -8.46 -19.10 7.80
C MET A 333 -7.29 -18.30 8.39
N GLY A 334 -6.09 -18.37 7.75
CA GLY A 334 -4.90 -17.64 8.18
C GLY A 334 -4.50 -17.94 9.63
N VAL A 335 -4.19 -16.88 10.37
CA VAL A 335 -3.79 -16.99 11.79
C VAL A 335 -4.86 -17.65 12.65
N ALA A 336 -6.13 -17.58 12.28
CA ALA A 336 -7.24 -18.19 13.03
C ALA A 336 -7.25 -19.72 12.95
N ALA A 337 -6.70 -20.34 11.89
CA ALA A 337 -6.65 -21.80 11.74
C ALA A 337 -5.98 -22.52 12.91
N HIS A 338 -5.07 -21.86 13.62
CA HIS A 338 -4.32 -22.44 14.73
C HIS A 338 -4.96 -22.31 16.11
N TRP A 339 -5.96 -21.44 16.28
CA TRP A 339 -6.69 -21.40 17.55
C TRP A 339 -7.49 -22.71 17.78
N ALA A 340 -7.89 -23.36 16.70
CA ALA A 340 -8.57 -24.65 16.75
C ALA A 340 -7.72 -25.82 17.26
N TYR A 341 -6.37 -25.73 17.18
CA TYR A 341 -5.45 -26.80 17.54
C TYR A 341 -4.69 -26.60 18.87
N LYS A 342 -4.93 -25.50 19.59
CA LYS A 342 -4.19 -25.16 20.82
C LYS A 342 -4.38 -26.15 21.99
N GLU A 343 -5.37 -27.06 21.91
CA GLU A 343 -5.60 -28.10 22.94
C GLU A 343 -4.57 -29.24 22.94
N HIS A 344 -3.69 -29.34 21.93
CA HIS A 344 -2.77 -30.49 21.77
C HIS A 344 -1.28 -30.16 22.02
N GLY A 345 -0.95 -29.01 22.61
CA GLY A 345 0.41 -28.72 23.16
C GLY A 345 1.54 -28.58 22.15
N GLU A 346 1.24 -28.36 20.87
CA GLU A 346 2.26 -28.21 19.83
C GLU A 346 2.80 -26.77 19.72
N THR A 347 4.10 -26.67 19.38
CA THR A 347 4.87 -25.42 19.22
C THR A 347 4.21 -24.42 18.28
N SER A 348 4.28 -23.14 18.62
CA SER A 348 3.80 -21.99 17.80
C SER A 348 4.15 -22.14 16.33
N THR A 349 3.17 -22.12 15.46
CA THR A 349 3.41 -22.30 14.03
C THR A 349 4.07 -21.07 13.38
N THR A 350 4.68 -21.30 12.23
CA THR A 350 5.37 -20.29 11.44
C THR A 350 4.49 -19.04 11.18
N ALA A 351 3.17 -19.21 11.00
CA ALA A 351 2.24 -18.12 10.76
C ALA A 351 1.99 -17.25 12.00
N GLN A 352 1.86 -17.85 13.19
CA GLN A 352 1.74 -17.12 14.46
C GLN A 352 3.00 -16.32 14.76
N ILE A 353 4.18 -16.94 14.59
CA ILE A 353 5.48 -16.26 14.78
C ILE A 353 5.59 -15.06 13.83
N ARG A 354 5.15 -15.20 12.59
CA ARG A 354 5.14 -14.09 11.61
C ARG A 354 4.15 -12.99 11.98
N ALA A 355 2.94 -13.35 12.40
CA ALA A 355 1.96 -12.37 12.86
C ALA A 355 2.45 -11.62 14.11
N GLN A 356 3.08 -12.31 15.07
CA GLN A 356 3.69 -11.71 16.25
C GLN A 356 4.85 -10.76 15.89
N ARG A 357 5.74 -11.17 14.98
CA ARG A 357 6.82 -10.30 14.48
C ARG A 357 6.28 -9.05 13.79
N TRP A 358 5.23 -9.20 12.99
CA TRP A 358 4.58 -8.06 12.37
C TRP A 358 3.94 -7.13 13.41
N MET A 359 3.24 -7.66 14.41
CA MET A 359 2.70 -6.86 15.52
C MET A 359 3.81 -6.13 16.28
N GLN A 360 4.96 -6.78 16.50
CA GLN A 360 6.10 -6.15 17.15
C GLN A 360 6.69 -5.01 16.29
N SER A 361 6.74 -5.17 14.97
CA SER A 361 7.15 -4.10 14.05
C SER A 361 6.20 -2.90 14.09
N LEU A 362 4.90 -3.12 14.29
CA LEU A 362 3.92 -2.04 14.47
C LEU A 362 4.15 -1.25 15.78
N LEU A 363 4.57 -1.92 16.87
CA LEU A 363 4.97 -1.23 18.10
C LEU A 363 6.20 -0.34 17.89
N GLU A 364 7.22 -0.86 17.19
CA GLU A 364 8.41 -0.07 16.86
C GLU A 364 8.06 1.15 15.99
N LEU A 365 7.17 0.97 15.01
CA LEU A 365 6.66 2.07 14.19
C LEU A 365 5.92 3.12 15.00
N GLN A 366 5.09 2.69 15.96
CA GLN A 366 4.36 3.60 16.85
C GLN A 366 5.31 4.44 17.72
N GLN A 367 6.37 3.82 18.27
CA GLN A 367 7.36 4.53 19.09
C GLN A 367 8.19 5.53 18.28
N SER A 368 8.38 5.27 16.99
CA SER A 368 9.20 6.12 16.09
C SER A 368 8.39 7.19 15.36
N ALA A 369 7.07 7.06 15.26
CA ALA A 369 6.21 8.01 14.57
C ALA A 369 6.03 9.30 15.38
N GLY A 370 6.22 10.45 14.73
CA GLY A 370 6.04 11.78 15.34
C GLY A 370 4.56 12.20 15.47
N SER A 371 3.65 11.57 14.73
CA SER A 371 2.21 11.85 14.75
C SER A 371 1.39 10.62 14.40
N SER A 372 0.10 10.61 14.80
CA SER A 372 -0.85 9.53 14.44
C SER A 372 -1.06 9.41 12.93
N PHE A 373 -0.95 10.51 12.20
CA PHE A 373 -1.05 10.50 10.73
C PHE A 373 0.16 9.81 10.08
N GLU A 374 1.36 10.10 10.53
CA GLU A 374 2.59 9.46 10.05
C GLU A 374 2.60 7.95 10.35
N PHE A 375 2.09 7.57 11.53
CA PHE A 375 1.92 6.17 11.89
C PHE A 375 1.01 5.45 10.90
N ILE A 376 -0.18 6.03 10.56
CA ILE A 376 -1.10 5.43 9.59
C ILE A 376 -0.49 5.28 8.21
N GLU A 377 0.17 6.31 7.69
CA GLU A 377 0.83 6.24 6.38
C GLU A 377 1.88 5.14 6.35
N SER A 378 2.64 4.98 7.45
CA SER A 378 3.62 3.91 7.60
C SER A 378 2.96 2.53 7.65
N VAL A 379 1.89 2.37 8.43
CA VAL A 379 1.13 1.11 8.51
C VAL A 379 0.46 0.78 7.18
N LYS A 380 -0.16 1.75 6.50
CA LYS A 380 -0.75 1.53 5.17
C LYS A 380 0.31 1.08 4.16
N SER A 381 1.48 1.67 4.17
CA SER A 381 2.59 1.25 3.31
C SER A 381 3.02 -0.20 3.60
N ASP A 382 2.95 -0.63 4.86
CA ASP A 382 3.32 -1.97 5.31
C ASP A 382 2.22 -3.03 5.07
N LEU A 383 0.96 -2.58 4.91
CA LEU A 383 -0.18 -3.47 4.63
C LEU A 383 -0.27 -3.93 3.16
N PHE A 384 0.35 -3.21 2.22
CA PHE A 384 0.17 -3.40 0.77
C PHE A 384 1.42 -3.76 -0.04
N PRO A 385 2.56 -4.21 0.47
CA PRO A 385 3.70 -4.44 -0.39
C PRO A 385 3.48 -5.67 -1.27
N ASP A 386 3.65 -5.50 -2.59
CA ASP A 386 4.19 -6.58 -3.38
C ASP A 386 5.57 -6.88 -2.79
N GLU A 387 5.87 -8.12 -2.47
CA GLU A 387 7.10 -8.52 -1.76
C GLU A 387 8.15 -9.03 -2.75
N ILE A 388 9.41 -8.73 -2.46
CA ILE A 388 10.57 -9.33 -3.10
C ILE A 388 11.34 -10.18 -2.09
N TYR A 389 11.96 -11.25 -2.57
CA TYR A 389 12.77 -12.15 -1.76
C TYR A 389 14.20 -12.08 -2.27
N VAL A 390 15.12 -11.61 -1.43
CA VAL A 390 16.54 -11.48 -1.73
C VAL A 390 17.36 -12.32 -0.77
N PHE A 391 18.57 -12.69 -1.18
CA PHE A 391 19.43 -13.59 -0.41
C PHE A 391 20.57 -12.83 0.24
N THR A 392 20.94 -13.23 1.46
CA THR A 392 22.24 -12.88 2.03
C THR A 392 23.34 -13.75 1.38
N PRO A 393 24.63 -13.39 1.49
CA PRO A 393 25.72 -14.22 1.00
C PRO A 393 25.75 -15.62 1.60
N GLU A 394 25.18 -15.81 2.82
CA GLU A 394 25.06 -17.11 3.52
C GLU A 394 23.81 -17.91 3.08
N GLY A 395 23.05 -17.41 2.10
CA GLY A 395 21.86 -18.08 1.58
C GLY A 395 20.58 -17.87 2.41
N ARG A 396 20.57 -16.98 3.40
CA ARG A 396 19.34 -16.63 4.12
C ARG A 396 18.43 -15.78 3.24
N ILE A 397 17.14 -16.07 3.27
CA ILE A 397 16.13 -15.31 2.57
C ILE A 397 15.70 -14.10 3.42
N VAL A 398 15.75 -12.92 2.83
CA VAL A 398 15.25 -11.67 3.41
C VAL A 398 14.08 -11.17 2.56
N GLU A 399 12.93 -11.01 3.20
CA GLU A 399 11.70 -10.50 2.60
C GLU A 399 11.69 -8.97 2.70
N LEU A 400 11.42 -8.29 1.60
CA LEU A 400 11.39 -6.84 1.48
C LEU A 400 10.18 -6.38 0.66
N PRO A 401 9.66 -5.17 0.87
CA PRO A 401 8.64 -4.59 0.00
C PRO A 401 9.19 -4.36 -1.42
N ALA A 402 8.35 -4.50 -2.43
CA ALA A 402 8.73 -4.21 -3.80
C ALA A 402 9.20 -2.75 -3.95
N GLY A 403 10.30 -2.57 -4.68
CA GLY A 403 10.97 -1.28 -4.79
C GLY A 403 11.99 -1.00 -3.67
N ALA A 404 12.17 -1.94 -2.73
CA ALA A 404 13.18 -1.82 -1.69
C ALA A 404 14.59 -1.77 -2.28
N THR A 405 15.46 -1.04 -1.61
CA THR A 405 16.83 -0.75 -2.01
C THR A 405 17.84 -1.51 -1.11
N PRO A 406 19.13 -1.54 -1.46
CA PRO A 406 20.14 -2.11 -0.57
C PRO A 406 20.16 -1.50 0.84
N VAL A 407 19.75 -0.24 1.00
CA VAL A 407 19.62 0.38 2.33
C VAL A 407 18.48 -0.27 3.10
N ASP A 408 17.32 -0.51 2.47
CA ASP A 408 16.21 -1.24 3.08
C ASP A 408 16.64 -2.63 3.53
N PHE A 409 17.39 -3.34 2.68
CA PHE A 409 17.95 -4.66 3.00
C PHE A 409 18.90 -4.59 4.22
N ALA A 410 19.80 -3.61 4.27
CA ALA A 410 20.74 -3.45 5.38
C ALA A 410 20.00 -3.30 6.73
N TYR A 411 18.95 -2.46 6.78
CA TYR A 411 18.10 -2.30 7.97
C TYR A 411 17.21 -3.51 8.26
N ALA A 412 16.82 -4.26 7.24
CA ALA A 412 16.06 -5.50 7.43
C ALA A 412 16.91 -6.56 8.14
N VAL A 413 18.19 -6.70 7.76
CA VAL A 413 19.15 -7.63 8.37
C VAL A 413 19.46 -7.22 9.82
N HIS A 414 20.00 -6.01 10.02
CA HIS A 414 20.26 -5.46 11.35
C HIS A 414 20.34 -3.94 11.32
N THR A 415 19.92 -3.30 12.41
CA THR A 415 19.94 -1.82 12.51
C THR A 415 21.37 -1.27 12.41
N ASP A 416 22.35 -1.91 13.04
CA ASP A 416 23.74 -1.46 13.02
C ASP A 416 24.38 -1.60 11.64
N ILE A 417 24.01 -2.65 10.88
CA ILE A 417 24.43 -2.80 9.47
C ILE A 417 23.86 -1.66 8.64
N GLY A 418 22.58 -1.33 8.85
CA GLY A 418 21.94 -0.19 8.20
C GLY A 418 22.63 1.15 8.54
N HIS A 419 23.00 1.35 9.80
CA HIS A 419 23.72 2.57 10.23
C HIS A 419 25.13 2.66 9.67
N ALA A 420 25.85 1.55 9.58
CA ALA A 420 27.23 1.48 9.10
C ALA A 420 27.35 1.30 7.57
N CYS A 421 26.24 1.26 6.84
CA CYS A 421 26.21 1.01 5.40
C CYS A 421 26.88 2.15 4.61
N VAL A 422 27.85 1.80 3.76
CA VAL A 422 28.52 2.74 2.84
C VAL A 422 28.42 2.32 1.38
N GLY A 423 28.05 1.06 1.11
CA GLY A 423 27.91 0.53 -0.24
C GLY A 423 27.23 -0.83 -0.25
N ALA A 424 26.95 -1.34 -1.44
CA ALA A 424 26.39 -2.67 -1.63
C ALA A 424 26.96 -3.35 -2.88
N ARG A 425 26.97 -4.69 -2.85
CA ARG A 425 27.14 -5.54 -4.02
C ARG A 425 25.91 -6.39 -4.20
N VAL A 426 25.44 -6.47 -5.43
CA VAL A 426 24.32 -7.35 -5.81
C VAL A 426 24.85 -8.32 -6.86
N ASP A 427 24.67 -9.62 -6.61
CA ASP A 427 25.20 -10.70 -7.46
C ASP A 427 26.72 -10.51 -7.72
N ARG A 428 27.45 -10.12 -6.66
CA ARG A 428 28.91 -9.83 -6.64
C ARG A 428 29.34 -8.61 -7.44
N GLN A 429 28.42 -7.82 -8.00
CA GLN A 429 28.72 -6.58 -8.71
C GLN A 429 28.40 -5.35 -7.84
N PRO A 430 29.21 -4.27 -7.91
CA PRO A 430 28.89 -3.02 -7.24
C PRO A 430 27.49 -2.54 -7.65
N TYR A 431 26.67 -2.13 -6.65
CA TYR A 431 25.29 -1.75 -6.89
C TYR A 431 24.93 -0.45 -6.16
N PRO A 432 24.29 0.51 -6.84
CA PRO A 432 23.90 1.79 -6.23
C PRO A 432 22.92 1.59 -5.08
N LEU A 433 23.15 2.30 -3.95
CA LEU A 433 22.29 2.22 -2.77
C LEU A 433 20.85 2.68 -3.01
N SER A 434 20.60 3.51 -4.02
CA SER A 434 19.28 4.05 -4.36
C SER A 434 18.51 3.24 -5.38
N GLN A 435 19.10 2.21 -5.95
CA GLN A 435 18.45 1.40 -6.99
C GLN A 435 17.63 0.27 -6.40
N PRO A 436 16.37 0.04 -6.88
CA PRO A 436 15.52 -1.03 -6.38
C PRO A 436 16.09 -2.41 -6.63
N LEU A 437 15.95 -3.29 -5.66
CA LEU A 437 16.29 -4.71 -5.74
C LEU A 437 15.20 -5.53 -6.44
N SER A 438 15.59 -6.68 -6.98
CA SER A 438 14.69 -7.66 -7.61
C SER A 438 14.74 -9.00 -6.89
N SER A 439 13.64 -9.76 -6.92
CA SER A 439 13.61 -11.11 -6.33
C SER A 439 14.67 -12.02 -6.94
N GLY A 440 15.31 -12.82 -6.08
CA GLY A 440 16.33 -13.79 -6.48
C GLY A 440 17.76 -13.26 -6.41
N GLN A 441 17.97 -11.97 -6.19
CA GLN A 441 19.30 -11.36 -6.10
C GLN A 441 19.97 -11.69 -4.77
N THR A 442 21.29 -11.85 -4.79
CA THR A 442 22.13 -11.97 -3.59
C THR A 442 22.72 -10.60 -3.26
N VAL A 443 22.47 -10.12 -2.03
CA VAL A 443 22.84 -8.77 -1.60
C VAL A 443 23.88 -8.83 -0.48
N GLU A 444 25.02 -8.19 -0.70
CA GLU A 444 26.10 -8.00 0.28
C GLU A 444 26.20 -6.50 0.62
N ILE A 445 26.15 -6.18 1.92
CA ILE A 445 26.27 -4.79 2.39
C ILE A 445 27.75 -4.51 2.79
N ILE A 446 28.28 -3.42 2.28
CA ILE A 446 29.61 -2.94 2.66
C ILE A 446 29.43 -1.93 3.79
N THR A 447 30.06 -2.21 4.93
CA THR A 447 29.99 -1.36 6.12
C THR A 447 31.33 -0.71 6.41
N ALA A 448 31.31 0.48 7.03
CA ALA A 448 32.51 1.14 7.52
C ALA A 448 32.31 1.58 8.99
N PRO A 449 33.32 1.41 9.86
CA PRO A 449 33.28 1.90 11.23
C PRO A 449 33.07 3.43 11.26
N GLY A 450 32.13 3.90 12.09
CA GLY A 450 31.85 5.33 12.21
C GLY A 450 31.03 5.96 11.07
N ALA A 451 30.62 5.17 10.07
CA ALA A 451 29.66 5.63 9.05
C ALA A 451 28.31 5.97 9.69
N ARG A 452 27.61 6.90 9.09
CA ARG A 452 26.28 7.34 9.54
C ARG A 452 25.33 7.42 8.36
N PRO A 453 24.02 7.15 8.57
CA PRO A 453 23.00 7.27 7.54
C PRO A 453 22.95 8.69 6.98
N ASN A 454 22.81 8.78 5.66
CA ASN A 454 22.58 10.04 4.99
C ASN A 454 21.07 10.36 5.00
N ALA A 455 20.70 11.58 5.38
CA ALA A 455 19.32 12.05 5.35
C ALA A 455 18.66 11.91 3.96
N ALA A 456 19.46 12.02 2.88
CA ALA A 456 18.99 11.80 1.51
C ALA A 456 18.45 10.37 1.26
N TRP A 457 18.80 9.39 2.09
CA TRP A 457 18.27 8.02 1.96
C TRP A 457 16.76 7.95 2.19
N LEU A 458 16.20 8.89 2.97
CA LEU A 458 14.76 8.99 3.19
C LEU A 458 13.95 9.23 1.88
N ASN A 459 14.62 9.71 0.82
CA ASN A 459 13.98 9.96 -0.47
C ASN A 459 13.71 8.70 -1.29
N PHE A 460 14.46 7.61 -1.04
CA PHE A 460 14.34 6.40 -1.85
C PHE A 460 14.10 5.13 -1.05
N VAL A 461 14.35 5.09 0.26
CA VAL A 461 14.00 3.91 1.07
C VAL A 461 12.48 3.73 1.11
N VAL A 462 12.05 2.49 1.00
CA VAL A 462 10.63 2.11 0.93
C VAL A 462 10.15 1.53 2.26
N SER A 463 11.00 0.74 2.95
CA SER A 463 10.60 0.05 4.18
C SER A 463 10.37 1.03 5.32
N SER A 464 9.29 0.84 6.06
CA SER A 464 8.95 1.61 7.27
C SER A 464 10.04 1.51 8.33
N LYS A 465 10.65 0.32 8.50
CA LYS A 465 11.76 0.08 9.43
C LYS A 465 12.97 0.95 9.12
N ALA A 466 13.44 0.98 7.85
CA ALA A 466 14.58 1.81 7.47
C ALA A 466 14.29 3.29 7.69
N ARG A 467 13.13 3.79 7.26
CA ARG A 467 12.70 5.18 7.47
C ARG A 467 12.69 5.56 8.95
N ALA A 468 12.09 4.71 9.79
CA ALA A 468 11.99 4.96 11.23
C ALA A 468 13.36 5.02 11.89
N LYS A 469 14.24 4.04 11.60
CA LYS A 469 15.59 3.97 12.20
C LYS A 469 16.51 5.09 11.72
N ILE A 470 16.44 5.46 10.44
CA ILE A 470 17.17 6.63 9.89
C ILE A 470 16.71 7.91 10.60
N ARG A 471 15.40 8.17 10.70
CA ARG A 471 14.86 9.34 11.39
C ARG A 471 15.22 9.37 12.87
N GLN A 472 15.13 8.24 13.55
CA GLN A 472 15.50 8.13 14.96
C GLN A 472 16.97 8.50 15.19
N LEU A 473 17.87 8.01 14.35
CA LEU A 473 19.29 8.33 14.46
C LEU A 473 19.58 9.80 14.12
N LEU A 474 18.96 10.35 13.08
CA LEU A 474 19.08 11.76 12.72
C LEU A 474 18.54 12.68 13.84
N LYS A 475 17.46 12.28 14.52
CA LYS A 475 16.91 13.01 15.67
C LYS A 475 17.83 12.97 16.89
N ASN A 476 18.55 11.87 17.08
CA ASN A 476 19.53 11.67 18.17
C ASN A 476 20.91 12.27 17.88
N LEU A 477 21.13 12.81 16.66
CA LEU A 477 22.29 13.66 16.41
C LEU A 477 22.27 14.77 17.46
N LYS A 478 23.42 14.98 18.13
CA LYS A 478 23.51 16.00 19.20
C LYS A 478 22.83 17.27 18.70
N ARG A 479 21.92 17.81 19.50
CA ARG A 479 21.16 19.03 19.20
C ARG A 479 22.05 20.15 18.66
N ASP A 480 23.29 20.24 19.16
CA ASP A 480 24.30 21.20 18.75
C ASP A 480 24.73 21.05 17.28
N ASP A 481 24.88 19.81 16.78
CA ASP A 481 25.22 19.54 15.39
C ASP A 481 24.06 19.92 14.45
N SER A 482 22.83 19.65 14.85
CA SER A 482 21.63 20.02 14.11
C SER A 482 21.42 21.53 14.09
N VAL A 483 21.61 22.22 15.21
CA VAL A 483 21.56 23.69 15.31
C VAL A 483 22.64 24.32 14.41
N SER A 484 23.86 23.80 14.45
CA SER A 484 24.95 24.32 13.64
C SER A 484 24.72 24.13 12.14
N LEU A 485 24.17 22.97 11.73
CA LEU A 485 23.78 22.70 10.35
C LEU A 485 22.62 23.60 9.91
N GLY A 486 21.57 23.71 10.73
CA GLY A 486 20.42 24.56 10.45
C GLY A 486 20.82 26.05 10.32
N ARG A 487 21.71 26.52 11.15
CA ARG A 487 22.27 27.88 11.06
C ARG A 487 23.01 28.12 9.75
N ARG A 488 23.81 27.15 9.28
CA ARG A 488 24.48 27.24 7.98
C ARG A 488 23.47 27.25 6.82
N LEU A 489 22.48 26.35 6.86
CA LEU A 489 21.44 26.24 5.84
C LEU A 489 20.58 27.51 5.78
N LEU A 490 20.20 28.07 6.94
CA LEU A 490 19.41 29.28 7.01
C LEU A 490 20.19 30.51 6.53
N ASN A 491 21.47 30.67 6.94
CA ASN A 491 22.33 31.76 6.46
C ASN A 491 22.56 31.68 4.95
N HIS A 492 22.71 30.48 4.40
CA HIS A 492 22.80 30.26 2.95
C HIS A 492 21.50 30.67 2.23
N ALA A 493 20.34 30.28 2.80
CA ALA A 493 19.06 30.62 2.25
C ALA A 493 18.70 32.13 2.34
N LEU A 494 19.30 32.86 3.30
CA LEU A 494 19.18 34.31 3.40
C LEU A 494 19.99 35.07 2.33
N GLY A 495 20.77 34.34 1.49
CA GLY A 495 21.39 34.90 0.27
C GLY A 495 22.66 35.72 0.49
N GLY A 496 23.37 35.53 1.60
CA GLY A 496 24.68 36.21 1.86
C GLY A 496 24.60 37.71 2.10
N SER A 497 23.47 38.34 1.82
CA SER A 497 23.24 39.80 1.97
C SER A 497 22.83 40.19 3.40
N ARG A 498 22.34 39.28 4.22
CA ARG A 498 22.05 39.49 5.65
C ARG A 498 22.36 38.21 6.42
N LYS A 499 23.09 38.33 7.52
CA LYS A 499 23.28 37.19 8.44
C LYS A 499 22.07 37.09 9.37
N LEU A 500 21.80 35.91 9.89
CA LEU A 500 20.73 35.66 10.85
C LEU A 500 20.74 36.65 12.04
N ALA A 501 21.93 37.11 12.44
CA ALA A 501 22.14 38.11 13.49
C ALA A 501 21.60 39.52 13.16
N GLU A 502 21.28 39.79 11.89
CA GLU A 502 20.81 41.10 11.41
C GLU A 502 19.28 41.13 11.22
N ILE A 503 18.60 40.03 11.49
CA ILE A 503 17.15 39.93 11.37
C ILE A 503 16.48 40.48 12.63
N PRO A 504 15.45 41.35 12.49
CA PRO A 504 14.68 41.85 13.63
C PRO A 504 14.11 40.71 14.48
N GLN A 505 14.23 40.87 15.80
CA GLN A 505 13.82 39.85 16.75
C GLN A 505 12.30 39.58 16.69
N GLU A 506 11.52 40.59 16.31
CA GLU A 506 10.07 40.45 16.07
C GLU A 506 9.72 39.47 14.95
N ASN A 507 10.53 39.43 13.86
CA ASN A 507 10.32 38.51 12.77
C ASN A 507 10.67 37.07 13.18
N ILE A 508 11.73 36.92 13.96
CA ILE A 508 12.11 35.62 14.55
C ILE A 508 11.00 35.12 15.47
N GLN A 509 10.49 35.97 16.36
CA GLN A 509 9.43 35.60 17.29
C GLN A 509 8.14 35.21 16.56
N ARG A 510 7.76 35.94 15.52
CA ARG A 510 6.58 35.63 14.69
C ARG A 510 6.70 34.25 14.03
N GLU A 511 7.90 33.90 13.55
CA GLU A 511 8.13 32.59 12.93
C GLU A 511 8.14 31.46 13.97
N LEU A 512 8.70 31.71 15.16
CA LEU A 512 8.65 30.78 16.30
C LEU A 512 7.21 30.49 16.73
N ASP A 513 6.37 31.53 16.85
CA ASP A 513 4.97 31.40 17.21
C ASP A 513 4.16 30.63 16.15
N ARG A 514 4.45 30.90 14.86
CA ARG A 514 3.87 30.20 13.72
C ARG A 514 4.17 28.70 13.75
N MET A 515 5.40 28.35 14.09
CA MET A 515 5.87 26.95 14.16
C MET A 515 5.65 26.31 15.54
N LYS A 516 5.15 27.08 16.53
CA LYS A 516 4.97 26.65 17.93
C LYS A 516 6.26 26.16 18.58
N LEU A 517 7.36 26.86 18.32
CA LEU A 517 8.68 26.57 18.86
C LEU A 517 9.03 27.59 19.95
N ALA A 518 9.81 27.14 20.95
CA ALA A 518 10.13 28.00 22.11
C ALA A 518 11.36 28.88 21.87
N THR A 519 12.35 28.40 21.12
CA THR A 519 13.64 29.10 20.93
C THR A 519 14.11 29.09 19.48
N LEU A 520 15.01 30.05 19.14
CA LEU A 520 15.68 30.10 17.84
C LEU A 520 16.48 28.81 17.57
N ASP A 521 17.10 28.25 18.61
CA ASP A 521 17.88 27.00 18.45
C ASP A 521 16.95 25.80 18.15
N ASP A 522 15.69 25.81 18.63
CA ASP A 522 14.71 24.81 18.22
C ASP A 522 14.35 24.96 16.72
N LEU A 523 14.17 26.18 16.25
CA LEU A 523 13.95 26.44 14.83
C LEU A 523 15.13 26.00 13.96
N LEU A 524 16.34 26.30 14.39
CA LEU A 524 17.57 25.89 13.72
C LEU A 524 17.73 24.35 13.75
N ALA A 525 17.40 23.70 14.86
CA ALA A 525 17.41 22.25 14.96
C ALA A 525 16.41 21.61 13.99
N GLU A 526 15.18 22.14 13.89
CA GLU A 526 14.17 21.68 12.94
C GLU A 526 14.60 21.83 11.48
N ILE A 527 15.32 22.92 11.15
CA ILE A 527 15.94 23.10 9.82
C ILE A 527 17.06 22.09 9.60
N GLY A 528 17.94 21.88 10.59
CA GLY A 528 19.06 20.95 10.49
C GLY A 528 18.63 19.48 10.40
N LEU A 529 17.48 19.13 11.00
CA LEU A 529 16.85 17.82 10.91
C LEU A 529 16.05 17.64 9.61
N GLY A 530 15.86 18.70 8.81
CA GLY A 530 15.09 18.67 7.56
C GLY A 530 13.56 18.70 7.77
N ASN A 531 13.08 18.98 8.98
CA ASN A 531 11.66 19.12 9.30
C ASN A 531 11.11 20.49 8.86
N ALA A 532 11.98 21.52 8.83
CA ALA A 532 11.67 22.86 8.33
C ALA A 532 12.59 23.21 7.14
N MET A 533 12.02 23.78 6.09
CA MET A 533 12.80 24.19 4.92
C MET A 533 13.47 25.55 5.15
N SER A 534 14.79 25.61 5.09
CA SER A 534 15.57 26.84 5.30
C SER A 534 15.14 28.00 4.40
N VAL A 535 14.77 27.75 3.14
CA VAL A 535 14.34 28.77 2.18
C VAL A 535 12.98 29.36 2.55
N VAL A 536 12.03 28.54 3.01
CA VAL A 536 10.70 28.99 3.45
C VAL A 536 10.83 29.85 4.70
N VAL A 537 11.64 29.39 5.67
CA VAL A 537 11.90 30.12 6.90
C VAL A 537 12.63 31.44 6.59
N ALA A 538 13.64 31.45 5.72
CA ALA A 538 14.36 32.66 5.32
C ALA A 538 13.43 33.71 4.69
N LYS A 539 12.51 33.28 3.80
CA LYS A 539 11.51 34.16 3.18
C LYS A 539 10.54 34.75 4.20
N ASN A 540 10.07 33.95 5.15
CA ASN A 540 9.17 34.42 6.20
C ASN A 540 9.86 35.42 7.15
N LEU A 541 11.14 35.20 7.47
CA LEU A 541 11.94 36.11 8.27
C LEU A 541 12.23 37.45 7.56
N GLN A 542 12.21 37.47 6.24
CA GLN A 542 12.44 38.67 5.41
C GLN A 542 11.14 39.48 5.10
N GLN A 543 9.96 38.89 5.27
CA GLN A 543 8.66 39.50 4.95
C GLN A 543 8.21 40.67 5.86
N GLY A 544 9.11 41.27 6.60
CA GLY A 544 8.86 42.50 7.40
C GLY A 544 9.07 43.82 6.66
N GLU A 545 9.72 43.84 5.50
CA GLU A 545 10.01 45.07 4.73
C GLU A 545 9.95 44.79 3.23
N ALA A 546 9.22 45.63 2.48
CA ALA A 546 9.26 45.64 1.01
C ALA A 546 10.63 46.10 0.52
N VAL A 547 11.44 45.20 -0.01
CA VAL A 547 12.73 45.57 -0.65
C VAL A 547 12.78 44.99 -2.06
N VAL A 548 13.07 45.90 -3.00
CA VAL A 548 13.37 45.68 -4.40
C VAL A 548 14.66 44.84 -4.54
N PRO A 549 14.76 43.85 -5.41
CA PRO A 549 15.94 42.98 -5.49
C PRO A 549 17.07 43.66 -6.24
N THR A 550 18.23 43.76 -5.59
CA THR A 550 19.52 44.06 -6.22
C THR A 550 20.29 42.75 -6.43
N VAL A 551 20.71 42.53 -7.66
CA VAL A 551 21.43 41.34 -8.13
C VAL A 551 22.90 41.38 -7.72
N ALA A 552 23.37 40.29 -7.09
CA ALA A 552 24.82 40.00 -6.97
C ALA A 552 25.12 38.62 -7.52
N GLN A 553 26.02 38.57 -8.48
CA GLN A 553 26.49 37.37 -9.17
C GLN A 553 27.44 36.55 -8.31
N SER A 554 27.30 35.24 -8.29
CA SER A 554 28.37 34.30 -7.93
C SER A 554 28.22 33.00 -8.74
N ASN A 555 29.29 32.62 -9.40
CA ASN A 555 29.47 31.44 -10.25
C ASN A 555 29.42 30.15 -9.48
N HIS A 556 28.39 29.34 -9.71
CA HIS A 556 28.44 27.86 -9.68
C HIS A 556 27.24 27.37 -10.47
N GLY A 557 27.35 26.26 -11.22
CA GLY A 557 26.44 25.69 -12.21
C GLY A 557 24.98 26.09 -12.09
N HIS A 558 24.49 26.82 -13.07
CA HIS A 558 23.13 27.39 -13.08
C HIS A 558 22.04 26.35 -12.87
N LEU A 559 21.26 26.52 -11.81
CA LEU A 559 20.00 25.81 -11.62
C LEU A 559 18.93 26.43 -12.55
N PRO A 560 18.07 25.61 -13.18
CA PRO A 560 17.11 26.09 -14.18
C PRO A 560 15.97 26.98 -13.64
N ILE A 561 15.94 27.23 -12.34
CA ILE A 561 14.93 28.04 -11.64
C ILE A 561 15.60 29.15 -10.83
N LYS A 562 15.18 30.40 -11.04
CA LYS A 562 15.70 31.54 -10.29
C LYS A 562 15.41 31.45 -8.79
N GLY A 563 16.45 31.69 -7.98
CA GLY A 563 16.31 31.77 -6.52
C GLY A 563 16.13 30.44 -5.80
N ALA A 564 16.44 29.33 -6.46
CA ALA A 564 16.30 27.99 -5.87
C ALA A 564 17.64 27.33 -5.53
N ASP A 565 18.72 28.14 -5.41
CA ASP A 565 20.06 27.66 -5.09
C ASP A 565 20.07 26.96 -3.71
N GLY A 566 20.54 25.72 -3.71
CA GLY A 566 20.59 24.88 -2.51
C GLY A 566 19.29 24.14 -2.16
N VAL A 567 18.23 24.24 -2.98
CA VAL A 567 16.97 23.50 -2.80
C VAL A 567 16.91 22.35 -3.78
N LEU A 568 16.45 21.18 -3.31
CA LEU A 568 16.15 20.07 -4.19
C LEU A 568 14.97 20.43 -5.08
N ILE A 569 15.22 20.54 -6.40
CA ILE A 569 14.19 20.82 -7.40
C ILE A 569 13.85 19.52 -8.14
N THR A 570 12.57 19.22 -8.26
CA THR A 570 12.08 18.14 -9.09
C THR A 570 10.99 18.66 -10.02
N PHE A 571 11.01 18.22 -11.28
CA PHE A 571 9.96 18.57 -12.25
C PHE A 571 8.86 17.52 -12.21
N ALA A 572 7.61 18.00 -12.11
CA ALA A 572 6.45 17.14 -11.98
C ALA A 572 6.26 16.24 -13.21
N LYS A 573 6.18 14.93 -12.98
CA LYS A 573 5.98 13.94 -14.06
C LYS A 573 4.58 14.02 -14.70
N CYS A 574 3.60 14.61 -14.02
CA CYS A 574 2.21 14.75 -14.50
C CYS A 574 2.03 15.81 -15.59
N CYS A 575 2.83 16.88 -15.57
CA CYS A 575 2.70 17.99 -16.54
C CYS A 575 3.99 18.33 -17.28
N ARG A 576 5.13 17.80 -16.82
CA ARG A 576 6.46 17.94 -17.45
C ARG A 576 6.73 19.33 -17.98
N PRO A 577 6.87 20.33 -17.08
CA PRO A 577 7.15 21.71 -17.49
C PRO A 577 8.52 21.83 -18.14
N ILE A 578 8.63 22.71 -19.12
CA ILE A 578 9.88 23.03 -19.82
C ILE A 578 10.10 24.53 -19.81
N PRO A 579 11.35 25.04 -20.01
CA PRO A 579 11.62 26.47 -20.04
C PRO A 579 10.68 27.23 -20.98
N GLY A 580 10.18 28.36 -20.46
CA GLY A 580 9.16 29.19 -21.11
C GLY A 580 7.72 28.80 -20.80
N ASP A 581 7.44 27.70 -20.10
CA ASP A 581 6.11 27.41 -19.55
C ASP A 581 5.83 28.30 -18.32
N PRO A 582 4.57 28.71 -18.08
CA PRO A 582 4.19 29.32 -16.81
C PRO A 582 4.21 28.22 -15.72
N ILE A 583 4.97 28.46 -14.66
CA ILE A 583 5.28 27.44 -13.65
C ILE A 583 4.97 27.92 -12.24
N ILE A 584 4.65 26.96 -11.38
CA ILE A 584 4.46 27.16 -9.95
C ILE A 584 5.15 26.00 -9.21
N ALA A 585 5.82 26.31 -8.11
CA ALA A 585 6.43 25.31 -7.25
C ALA A 585 5.47 24.89 -6.15
N HIS A 586 5.31 23.58 -5.96
CA HIS A 586 4.63 22.99 -4.81
C HIS A 586 5.69 22.49 -3.82
N VAL A 587 5.61 22.95 -2.59
CA VAL A 587 6.47 22.50 -1.50
C VAL A 587 6.00 21.10 -1.06
N SER A 588 6.81 20.10 -1.34
CA SER A 588 6.49 18.70 -1.04
C SER A 588 7.46 18.17 0.01
N PRO A 589 6.97 17.76 1.20
CA PRO A 589 7.84 17.16 2.22
C PRO A 589 8.62 15.98 1.65
N GLY A 590 9.94 15.98 1.81
CA GLY A 590 10.83 14.93 1.32
C GLY A 590 11.17 14.94 -0.18
N LYS A 591 10.53 15.81 -0.99
CA LYS A 591 10.83 15.97 -2.43
C LYS A 591 11.35 17.36 -2.79
N GLY A 592 11.41 18.28 -1.83
CA GLY A 592 11.78 19.66 -2.07
C GLY A 592 10.71 20.45 -2.83
N LEU A 593 11.13 21.30 -3.77
CA LEU A 593 10.24 22.03 -4.66
C LEU A 593 9.89 21.17 -5.87
N VAL A 594 8.62 20.85 -6.02
CA VAL A 594 8.10 20.15 -7.21
C VAL A 594 7.50 21.19 -8.15
N ILE A 595 8.16 21.39 -9.30
CA ILE A 595 7.76 22.39 -10.29
C ILE A 595 6.63 21.82 -11.16
N HIS A 596 5.51 22.50 -11.16
CA HIS A 596 4.35 22.18 -11.99
C HIS A 596 4.09 23.30 -13.02
N HIS A 597 3.44 22.94 -14.09
CA HIS A 597 2.80 23.93 -14.98
C HIS A 597 1.58 24.53 -14.27
N GLU A 598 1.33 25.84 -14.34
CA GLU A 598 0.22 26.51 -13.65
C GLU A 598 -1.17 25.91 -13.96
N SER A 599 -1.38 25.41 -15.18
CA SER A 599 -2.65 24.77 -15.58
C SER A 599 -2.75 23.29 -15.18
N CYS A 600 -1.82 22.74 -14.41
CA CYS A 600 -1.82 21.33 -14.03
C CYS A 600 -3.02 20.98 -13.15
N ARG A 601 -3.71 19.88 -13.47
CA ARG A 601 -4.87 19.41 -12.69
C ARG A 601 -4.53 19.08 -11.24
N ASN A 602 -3.29 18.66 -10.97
CA ASN A 602 -2.85 18.25 -9.63
C ASN A 602 -2.59 19.43 -8.68
N ILE A 603 -2.55 20.67 -9.19
CA ILE A 603 -2.40 21.89 -8.37
C ILE A 603 -3.71 22.64 -8.13
N ARG A 604 -4.85 22.02 -8.38
CA ARG A 604 -6.19 22.65 -8.12
C ARG A 604 -6.40 23.04 -6.65
N GLY A 605 -5.56 22.53 -5.74
CA GLY A 605 -5.52 22.93 -4.32
C GLY A 605 -4.88 24.29 -4.03
N TYR A 606 -4.26 24.95 -5.03
CA TYR A 606 -3.57 26.22 -4.86
C TYR A 606 -4.40 27.30 -4.15
N GLN A 607 -5.68 27.41 -4.50
CA GLN A 607 -6.59 28.38 -3.89
C GLN A 607 -6.99 28.05 -2.44
N LYS A 608 -6.83 26.78 -2.02
CA LYS A 608 -7.22 26.31 -0.67
C LYS A 608 -6.06 26.34 0.33
N GLU A 609 -4.83 26.16 -0.15
CA GLU A 609 -3.63 26.05 0.68
C GLU A 609 -2.48 26.84 0.02
N PRO A 610 -2.61 28.16 -0.12
CA PRO A 610 -1.62 28.99 -0.85
C PRO A 610 -0.21 28.92 -0.21
N GLU A 611 -0.11 28.61 1.07
CA GLU A 611 1.16 28.49 1.80
C GLU A 611 2.03 27.32 1.31
N LYS A 612 1.45 26.34 0.64
CA LYS A 612 2.19 25.19 0.07
C LYS A 612 2.70 25.46 -1.35
N PHE A 613 2.41 26.61 -1.89
CA PHE A 613 2.80 26.96 -3.26
C PHE A 613 3.65 28.24 -3.29
N MET A 614 4.60 28.27 -4.21
CA MET A 614 5.51 29.37 -4.41
C MET A 614 5.53 29.74 -5.88
N ALA A 615 5.42 31.02 -6.19
CA ALA A 615 5.69 31.53 -7.53
C ALA A 615 7.18 31.41 -7.84
N VAL A 616 7.51 30.83 -8.98
CA VAL A 616 8.88 30.59 -9.44
C VAL A 616 9.01 30.95 -10.90
N GLU A 617 10.20 31.33 -11.33
CA GLU A 617 10.52 31.70 -12.71
C GLU A 617 11.67 30.86 -13.25
N TRP A 618 11.64 30.58 -14.54
CA TRP A 618 12.75 29.97 -15.24
C TRP A 618 13.97 30.91 -15.28
N ASP A 619 15.14 30.31 -15.14
CA ASP A 619 16.38 31.07 -15.44
C ASP A 619 16.55 31.19 -16.95
N LYS A 620 16.99 32.38 -17.39
CA LYS A 620 17.12 32.68 -18.81
C LYS A 620 18.32 31.99 -19.50
N GLU A 621 19.30 31.51 -18.72
CA GLU A 621 20.54 30.89 -19.22
C GLU A 621 20.56 29.36 -19.04
N THR A 622 19.37 28.70 -19.13
CA THR A 622 19.29 27.26 -18.94
C THR A 622 19.69 26.52 -20.22
N GLU A 623 20.86 25.91 -20.25
CA GLU A 623 21.31 25.03 -21.36
C GLU A 623 20.90 23.59 -21.25
N GLN A 624 20.11 23.22 -20.22
CA GLN A 624 19.69 21.85 -19.96
C GLN A 624 18.55 21.40 -20.88
N GLU A 625 18.50 20.09 -21.16
CA GLU A 625 17.39 19.48 -21.87
C GLU A 625 16.35 18.93 -20.89
N PHE A 626 15.07 19.16 -21.18
CA PHE A 626 13.94 18.78 -20.34
C PHE A 626 13.08 17.74 -21.05
N ILE A 627 12.57 16.79 -20.26
CA ILE A 627 11.72 15.73 -20.78
C ILE A 627 10.28 16.26 -20.93
N THR A 628 9.72 16.17 -22.13
CA THR A 628 8.33 16.48 -22.38
C THR A 628 7.66 15.34 -23.14
N GLU A 629 6.34 15.37 -23.25
CA GLU A 629 5.56 14.37 -23.94
C GLU A 629 4.63 15.00 -24.95
N ILE A 630 4.65 14.46 -26.16
CA ILE A 630 3.71 14.84 -27.24
C ILE A 630 2.84 13.63 -27.59
N LYS A 631 1.61 13.89 -27.96
CA LYS A 631 0.67 12.92 -28.52
C LYS A 631 0.46 13.23 -29.98
N GLY A 632 0.79 12.24 -30.84
CA GLY A 632 0.53 12.26 -32.28
C GLY A 632 -0.58 11.28 -32.63
N GLU A 633 -1.50 11.69 -33.52
CA GLU A 633 -2.41 10.76 -34.20
C GLU A 633 -1.94 10.65 -35.65
N MET A 634 -1.67 9.44 -36.10
CA MET A 634 -1.08 9.18 -37.43
C MET A 634 -1.64 7.92 -38.07
N PHE A 635 -1.60 7.88 -39.39
CA PHE A 635 -2.02 6.69 -40.15
C PHE A 635 -1.05 5.54 -39.94
N ASN A 636 -1.61 4.34 -39.84
CA ASN A 636 -0.84 3.10 -39.71
C ASN A 636 -0.45 2.57 -41.09
N HIS A 637 0.81 2.76 -41.48
CA HIS A 637 1.40 2.10 -42.64
C HIS A 637 2.87 1.79 -42.40
N GLN A 638 3.40 0.92 -43.26
CA GLN A 638 4.80 0.48 -43.16
C GLN A 638 5.76 1.68 -43.33
N GLY A 639 6.65 1.88 -42.32
CA GLY A 639 7.62 2.98 -42.30
C GLY A 639 7.17 4.25 -41.61
N ALA A 640 5.88 4.42 -41.24
CA ALA A 640 5.37 5.64 -40.60
C ALA A 640 6.14 6.02 -39.31
N LEU A 641 6.42 5.05 -38.44
CA LEU A 641 7.21 5.28 -37.23
C LEU A 641 8.69 5.58 -37.52
N ALA A 642 9.27 4.97 -38.53
CA ALA A 642 10.64 5.25 -38.93
C ALA A 642 10.77 6.69 -39.46
N ASN A 643 9.84 7.14 -40.26
CA ASN A 643 9.80 8.51 -40.76
C ASN A 643 9.59 9.52 -39.60
N LEU A 644 8.72 9.19 -38.64
CA LEU A 644 8.50 10.02 -37.44
C LEU A 644 9.77 10.16 -36.60
N THR A 645 10.46 9.06 -36.34
CA THR A 645 11.72 9.08 -35.57
C THR A 645 12.84 9.82 -36.30
N ALA A 646 12.94 9.65 -37.62
CA ALA A 646 13.87 10.37 -38.46
C ALA A 646 13.60 11.89 -38.44
N ALA A 647 12.34 12.31 -38.54
CA ALA A 647 11.95 13.72 -38.47
C ALA A 647 12.30 14.36 -37.12
N ILE A 648 12.09 13.65 -36.02
CA ILE A 648 12.45 14.12 -34.66
C ILE A 648 13.97 14.23 -34.53
N ASN A 649 14.72 13.24 -35.01
CA ASN A 649 16.18 13.23 -34.90
C ASN A 649 16.82 14.44 -35.60
N THR A 650 16.25 14.95 -36.72
CA THR A 650 16.73 16.16 -37.39
C THR A 650 16.57 17.42 -36.57
N THR A 651 15.89 17.38 -35.42
CA THR A 651 15.66 18.54 -34.52
C THR A 651 16.60 18.56 -33.31
N THR A 652 17.61 17.74 -33.28
CA THR A 652 18.52 17.58 -32.12
C THR A 652 17.83 17.19 -30.81
N SER A 653 16.67 16.55 -30.90
CA SER A 653 15.89 16.04 -29.79
C SER A 653 16.08 14.53 -29.63
N ASN A 654 16.27 14.07 -28.41
CA ASN A 654 16.41 12.64 -28.11
C ASN A 654 15.05 12.04 -27.72
N ILE A 655 14.69 10.90 -28.33
CA ILE A 655 13.48 10.16 -28.00
C ILE A 655 13.79 9.20 -26.86
N GLN A 656 13.13 9.39 -25.70
CA GLN A 656 13.28 8.50 -24.54
C GLN A 656 12.36 7.29 -24.58
N SER A 657 11.13 7.48 -25.01
CA SER A 657 10.18 6.39 -25.19
C SER A 657 9.14 6.75 -26.25
N LEU A 658 8.68 5.73 -26.95
CA LEU A 658 7.65 5.82 -27.96
C LEU A 658 6.67 4.68 -27.73
N ASN A 659 5.43 5.02 -27.41
CA ASN A 659 4.33 4.08 -27.20
C ASN A 659 3.24 4.35 -28.21
N THR A 660 2.76 3.30 -28.88
CA THR A 660 1.68 3.39 -29.86
C THR A 660 0.47 2.60 -29.39
N GLU A 661 -0.70 3.20 -29.49
CA GLU A 661 -1.99 2.57 -29.23
C GLU A 661 -2.85 2.63 -30.49
N GLU A 662 -3.39 1.51 -30.89
CA GLU A 662 -4.31 1.44 -32.03
C GLU A 662 -5.65 2.05 -31.63
N LYS A 663 -6.15 2.96 -32.46
CA LYS A 663 -7.43 3.66 -32.22
C LYS A 663 -8.57 3.06 -33.08
N ASP A 664 -8.36 2.88 -34.39
CA ASP A 664 -9.41 2.46 -35.32
C ASP A 664 -8.86 1.59 -36.47
N GLY A 665 -7.96 0.65 -36.24
CA GLY A 665 -7.37 -0.23 -37.28
C GLY A 665 -6.52 0.49 -38.34
N ARG A 666 -6.76 1.78 -38.60
CA ARG A 666 -6.03 2.61 -39.59
C ARG A 666 -5.27 3.77 -38.95
N VAL A 667 -5.53 4.09 -37.70
CA VAL A 667 -4.95 5.24 -36.99
C VAL A 667 -4.31 4.80 -35.69
N TYR A 668 -3.09 5.23 -35.46
CA TYR A 668 -2.38 5.07 -34.20
C TYR A 668 -2.37 6.38 -33.40
N SER A 669 -2.62 6.29 -32.09
CA SER A 669 -2.23 7.31 -31.11
C SER A 669 -0.83 7.01 -30.63
N THR A 670 0.12 7.86 -30.95
CA THR A 670 1.53 7.70 -30.58
C THR A 670 1.90 8.67 -29.49
N PHE A 671 2.34 8.18 -28.33
CA PHE A 671 2.86 8.97 -27.22
C PHE A 671 4.38 8.96 -27.27
N ILE A 672 4.97 10.13 -27.44
CA ILE A 672 6.41 10.28 -27.63
C ILE A 672 6.96 11.10 -26.48
N ARG A 673 7.83 10.52 -25.68
CA ARG A 673 8.65 11.25 -24.71
C ARG A 673 9.95 11.62 -25.35
N LEU A 674 10.24 12.91 -25.35
CA LEU A 674 11.44 13.44 -25.99
C LEU A 674 12.04 14.58 -25.15
N THR A 675 13.29 14.91 -25.47
CA THR A 675 13.97 16.04 -24.84
C THR A 675 13.68 17.33 -25.62
N ALA A 676 13.44 18.42 -24.89
CA ALA A 676 13.30 19.76 -25.46
C ALA A 676 14.05 20.77 -24.59
N ARG A 677 14.70 21.77 -25.20
CA ARG A 677 15.41 22.82 -24.48
C ARG A 677 14.45 23.86 -23.93
N ASP A 678 13.45 24.23 -24.73
CA ASP A 678 12.44 25.23 -24.39
C ASP A 678 11.15 25.06 -25.21
N ARG A 679 10.17 25.97 -25.01
CA ARG A 679 8.93 25.97 -25.77
C ARG A 679 9.11 26.21 -27.26
N VAL A 680 10.13 26.99 -27.67
CA VAL A 680 10.39 27.29 -29.07
C VAL A 680 10.93 26.05 -29.77
N HIS A 681 11.87 25.36 -29.13
CA HIS A 681 12.41 24.08 -29.60
C HIS A 681 11.29 23.05 -29.75
N LEU A 682 10.44 22.89 -28.71
CA LEU A 682 9.29 21.97 -28.78
C LEU A 682 8.32 22.34 -29.92
N ALA A 683 8.03 23.63 -30.10
CA ALA A 683 7.16 24.10 -31.19
C ALA A 683 7.74 23.76 -32.59
N ASN A 684 9.07 23.84 -32.75
CA ASN A 684 9.75 23.47 -34.00
C ASN A 684 9.67 21.94 -34.24
N ILE A 685 9.84 21.13 -33.19
CA ILE A 685 9.66 19.66 -33.29
C ILE A 685 8.23 19.35 -33.71
N MET A 686 7.23 19.93 -33.03
CA MET A 686 5.82 19.69 -33.33
C MET A 686 5.43 20.19 -34.73
N ARG A 687 6.03 21.31 -35.22
CA ARG A 687 5.82 21.82 -36.58
C ARG A 687 6.35 20.85 -37.62
N LYS A 688 7.56 20.32 -37.43
CA LYS A 688 8.13 19.30 -38.36
C LYS A 688 7.29 18.03 -38.43
N ILE A 689 6.83 17.54 -37.28
CA ILE A 689 5.96 16.36 -37.22
C ILE A 689 4.62 16.66 -37.92
N ARG A 690 4.05 17.85 -37.75
CA ARG A 690 2.74 18.23 -38.31
C ARG A 690 2.74 18.31 -39.84
N VAL A 691 3.89 18.60 -40.46
CA VAL A 691 4.03 18.69 -41.94
C VAL A 691 4.15 17.29 -42.59
N MET A 692 4.34 16.24 -41.81
CA MET A 692 4.42 14.88 -42.34
C MET A 692 3.05 14.43 -42.89
N PRO A 693 3.01 13.78 -44.08
CA PRO A 693 1.75 13.41 -44.75
C PRO A 693 0.93 12.40 -43.94
N ASP A 694 1.58 11.63 -43.09
CA ASP A 694 0.97 10.56 -42.30
C ASP A 694 0.38 11.03 -40.96
N VAL A 695 0.62 12.28 -40.60
CA VAL A 695 0.23 12.82 -39.28
C VAL A 695 -1.07 13.61 -39.39
N ILE A 696 -2.07 13.14 -38.66
CA ILE A 696 -3.40 13.76 -38.58
C ILE A 696 -3.40 14.93 -37.58
N LYS A 697 -2.80 14.72 -36.40
CA LYS A 697 -2.82 15.70 -35.34
C LYS A 697 -1.62 15.50 -34.39
N VAL A 698 -1.02 16.60 -33.96
CA VAL A 698 0.03 16.60 -32.92
C VAL A 698 -0.34 17.60 -31.84
N THR A 699 -0.31 17.14 -30.59
CA THR A 699 -0.57 17.96 -29.41
C THR A 699 0.46 17.65 -28.33
N ARG A 700 0.79 18.65 -27.52
CA ARG A 700 1.55 18.40 -26.32
C ARG A 700 0.66 17.70 -25.30
N ASN A 701 1.13 16.56 -24.74
CA ASN A 701 0.40 15.86 -23.70
C ASN A 701 0.65 16.53 -22.36
N ARG A 702 -0.39 17.17 -21.80
CA ARG A 702 -0.39 17.77 -20.48
C ARG A 702 -1.51 17.09 -19.68
N ASN A 703 -1.21 15.99 -19.03
CA ASN A 703 -2.21 15.28 -18.22
C ASN A 703 -2.63 16.07 -16.99
#